data_4edd63befad9512383d8c716b216e654
#
_entry.id   4edd63befad9512383d8c716b216e654
#
_cell.length_a   1.000
_cell.length_b   1.000
_cell.length_c   1.000
_cell.angle_alpha   90.00
_cell.angle_beta   90.00
_cell.angle_gamma   90.00
#
_symmetry.space_group_name_H-M   'P 1'
#
loop_
_entity.id
_entity.type
_entity.pdbx_description
1 polymer ?
#
loop_
_entity_poly.entity_id
_entity_poly.type
_entity_poly.pdbx_seq_one_letter_code
_entity_poly.pdbx_strand_id
1 'polypeptide(L)'
;MNFELYSDYSPAGDQPQAIEKLVDGLASGLAHQTLLGVTGSGKTFTIANVIQQVQRPTLVLAHNKTLAAQLYGEFKVFFPKNSVEYFVSYYDYYQPEAYVPASDTFIEKDASINEHIEQMRLSATKALLERSDSIIVATVSAIYGLGDPQAYLSMVLHMSRGDRLEQRKLLRRLADMQYTRNEIDLQQGTYRVRGDVIDIFPAESEREAVRVELFDDQIEALSLFDPLTGEVLRKMPRLTVYPSTHYVTPKERVQSAVEEIRGELRARLLDLHGASKLVEAQRLQQRTLFDLEMMNEVGYCAGIENYSRYLSGRTPGEPPPCLFDYLPKNALLVIDESHQTIPQLGAMYKGDRSRKETLVEYGFRLPSALDNRPLRFEEFEHMSPQAIYVSATPSAYEKRVSGQIIEQVVRPTGLIDPVVEVRPVRAQVDDLLSEIRLRSQAGERVLVTTLTKRMAEDLTEYLNEHGVKVRYLHSDIETVERSEIIRDLRLGKFDVIVGINLLREGLDMPEVSLVAILDADKEGFLRSEGSLIQTIGRAARNVRGKAILYADTRTGSIERAIAETDRRRSKQIEFNVQHGITPRSIVKAVGDVMEGARSVNESHAKDAGVNYALLPPEQAVKRIKKLEAEMMKLARNLEFEQAARLRDEIQKLRQAALGMPSALAG
;
A
#
# COMPACT_ATOMS: atom_id res chain seq x y z
N MET A 1 3.86 4.79 26.20
CA MET A 1 4.74 3.62 26.27
C MET A 1 6.01 3.97 25.53
N ASN A 2 7.13 3.33 25.84
CA ASN A 2 8.38 3.56 25.13
C ASN A 2 8.55 2.51 24.02
N PHE A 3 9.27 2.87 22.97
CA PHE A 3 9.69 1.90 21.95
C PHE A 3 10.74 0.94 22.55
N GLU A 4 10.48 -0.35 22.40
CA GLU A 4 11.39 -1.43 22.79
C GLU A 4 11.75 -2.25 21.57
N LEU A 5 12.99 -2.14 21.10
CA LEU A 5 13.50 -2.90 19.96
C LEU A 5 13.86 -4.34 20.38
N TYR A 6 13.32 -5.31 19.67
CA TYR A 6 13.65 -6.73 19.83
C TYR A 6 14.41 -7.20 18.59
N SER A 7 15.61 -7.69 18.78
CA SER A 7 16.43 -8.22 17.69
C SER A 7 17.52 -9.15 18.24
N ASP A 8 17.77 -10.23 17.53
CA ASP A 8 18.92 -11.12 17.78
C ASP A 8 20.24 -10.54 17.27
N TYR A 9 20.18 -9.39 16.57
CA TYR A 9 21.34 -8.73 15.98
C TYR A 9 21.67 -7.44 16.72
N SER A 10 22.98 -7.13 16.78
CA SER A 10 23.48 -5.83 17.19
C SER A 10 23.94 -5.03 15.96
N PRO A 11 23.89 -3.68 16.03
CA PRO A 11 24.42 -2.84 14.95
C PRO A 11 25.87 -3.17 14.61
N ALA A 12 26.17 -3.35 13.32
CA ALA A 12 27.51 -3.70 12.83
C ALA A 12 27.83 -3.00 11.50
N GLY A 13 29.09 -3.03 11.09
CA GLY A 13 29.55 -2.31 9.91
C GLY A 13 29.44 -0.80 10.07
N ASP A 14 28.84 -0.12 9.10
CA ASP A 14 28.60 1.33 9.15
C ASP A 14 27.38 1.71 10.03
N GLN A 15 26.57 0.73 10.50
CA GLN A 15 25.31 0.99 11.20
C GLN A 15 25.50 1.79 12.51
N PRO A 16 26.44 1.45 13.43
CA PRO A 16 26.61 2.21 14.68
C PRO A 16 26.83 3.70 14.43
N GLN A 17 27.74 4.03 13.53
CA GLN A 17 28.07 5.43 13.19
C GLN A 17 26.89 6.12 12.48
N ALA A 18 26.14 5.39 11.62
CA ALA A 18 24.97 5.92 10.94
C ALA A 18 23.86 6.25 11.94
N ILE A 19 23.60 5.38 12.90
CA ILE A 19 22.60 5.58 13.97
C ILE A 19 22.98 6.81 14.80
N GLU A 20 24.22 6.89 15.30
CA GLU A 20 24.71 8.00 16.10
C GLU A 20 24.52 9.33 15.36
N LYS A 21 25.00 9.45 14.12
CA LYS A 21 24.89 10.67 13.32
C LYS A 21 23.44 11.07 13.04
N LEU A 22 22.55 10.11 12.76
CA LEU A 22 21.13 10.38 12.53
C LEU A 22 20.46 10.92 13.79
N VAL A 23 20.72 10.30 14.95
CA VAL A 23 20.18 10.73 16.25
C VAL A 23 20.70 12.12 16.63
N ASP A 24 21.98 12.36 16.48
CA ASP A 24 22.59 13.67 16.76
C ASP A 24 22.04 14.77 15.83
N GLY A 25 21.83 14.43 14.55
CA GLY A 25 21.21 15.34 13.59
C GLY A 25 19.77 15.70 13.98
N LEU A 26 18.97 14.73 14.45
CA LEU A 26 17.62 14.99 14.96
C LEU A 26 17.65 15.82 16.23
N ALA A 27 18.55 15.53 17.16
CA ALA A 27 18.72 16.27 18.40
C ALA A 27 19.18 17.71 18.17
N SER A 28 20.03 17.93 17.17
CA SER A 28 20.49 19.28 16.78
C SER A 28 19.50 20.06 15.92
N GLY A 29 18.32 19.48 15.61
CA GLY A 29 17.25 20.16 14.92
C GLY A 29 17.36 20.20 13.39
N LEU A 30 18.20 19.34 12.77
CA LEU A 30 18.23 19.22 11.31
C LEU A 30 16.84 18.82 10.78
N ALA A 31 16.30 19.63 9.88
CA ALA A 31 15.00 19.38 9.30
C ALA A 31 15.00 18.14 8.40
N HIS A 32 16.08 17.95 7.64
CA HIS A 32 16.22 16.88 6.66
C HIS A 32 17.60 16.23 6.73
N GLN A 33 17.64 14.91 6.67
CA GLN A 33 18.87 14.11 6.62
C GLN A 33 18.69 12.98 5.61
N THR A 34 19.79 12.54 5.00
CA THR A 34 19.77 11.41 4.06
C THR A 34 20.64 10.26 4.56
N LEU A 35 20.08 9.07 4.65
CA LEU A 35 20.78 7.81 4.80
C LEU A 35 21.02 7.19 3.41
N LEU A 36 22.25 7.32 2.90
CA LEU A 36 22.69 6.64 1.70
C LEU A 36 23.06 5.21 2.06
N GLY A 37 22.11 4.29 1.97
CA GLY A 37 22.31 2.90 2.38
C GLY A 37 22.19 1.94 1.19
N VAL A 38 23.26 1.18 0.92
CA VAL A 38 23.24 0.19 -0.16
C VAL A 38 22.27 -0.95 0.10
N THR A 39 21.86 -1.65 -0.94
CA THR A 39 20.99 -2.83 -0.81
C THR A 39 21.64 -3.89 0.08
N GLY A 40 20.91 -4.38 1.07
CA GLY A 40 21.39 -5.40 2.02
C GLY A 40 22.29 -4.87 3.15
N SER A 41 22.44 -3.54 3.31
CA SER A 41 23.19 -2.97 4.45
C SER A 41 22.37 -2.93 5.76
N GLY A 42 21.10 -3.32 5.76
CA GLY A 42 20.26 -3.30 6.95
C GLY A 42 19.67 -1.93 7.28
N LYS A 43 19.29 -1.14 6.27
CA LYS A 43 18.69 0.20 6.43
C LYS A 43 17.52 0.22 7.40
N THR A 44 16.57 -0.73 7.27
CA THR A 44 15.40 -0.85 8.16
C THR A 44 15.81 -1.03 9.62
N PHE A 45 16.82 -1.86 9.87
CA PHE A 45 17.34 -2.08 11.22
C PHE A 45 18.02 -0.82 11.79
N THR A 46 18.75 -0.07 10.96
CA THR A 46 19.32 1.23 11.34
C THR A 46 18.21 2.21 11.74
N ILE A 47 17.16 2.34 10.94
CA ILE A 47 16.01 3.19 11.25
C ILE A 47 15.28 2.72 12.52
N ALA A 48 15.11 1.41 12.71
CA ALA A 48 14.52 0.87 13.94
C ALA A 48 15.32 1.27 15.20
N ASN A 49 16.65 1.22 15.14
CA ASN A 49 17.51 1.69 16.23
C ASN A 49 17.40 3.21 16.46
N VAL A 50 17.27 4.01 15.39
CA VAL A 50 17.03 5.46 15.51
C VAL A 50 15.68 5.70 16.20
N ILE A 51 14.60 5.03 15.78
CA ILE A 51 13.25 5.16 16.40
C ILE A 51 13.32 4.82 17.90
N GLN A 52 13.99 3.72 18.25
CA GLN A 52 14.17 3.33 19.65
C GLN A 52 14.90 4.41 20.46
N GLN A 53 15.92 5.05 19.90
CA GLN A 53 16.69 6.06 20.64
C GLN A 53 15.96 7.39 20.76
N VAL A 54 15.27 7.83 19.71
CA VAL A 54 14.58 9.14 19.73
C VAL A 54 13.20 9.10 20.37
N GLN A 55 12.59 7.92 20.53
CA GLN A 55 11.30 7.71 21.23
C GLN A 55 10.16 8.60 20.68
N ARG A 56 10.04 8.71 19.37
CA ARG A 56 9.06 9.58 18.70
C ARG A 56 8.11 8.77 17.83
N PRO A 57 6.78 9.09 17.80
CA PRO A 57 5.87 8.52 16.81
C PRO A 57 6.44 8.71 15.41
N THR A 58 6.38 7.67 14.59
CA THR A 58 7.09 7.66 13.30
C THR A 58 6.13 7.31 12.16
N LEU A 59 6.14 8.12 11.10
CA LEU A 59 5.52 7.81 9.81
C LEU A 59 6.61 7.35 8.84
N VAL A 60 6.45 6.15 8.29
CA VAL A 60 7.34 5.57 7.28
C VAL A 60 6.60 5.55 5.94
N LEU A 61 7.07 6.31 4.96
CA LEU A 61 6.50 6.37 3.62
C LEU A 61 7.26 5.46 2.64
N ALA A 62 6.51 4.65 1.91
CA ALA A 62 6.99 3.81 0.83
C ALA A 62 6.24 4.13 -0.48
N HIS A 63 6.90 3.96 -1.63
CA HIS A 63 6.33 4.32 -2.93
C HIS A 63 5.28 3.32 -3.45
N ASN A 64 5.20 2.10 -2.90
CA ASN A 64 4.20 1.10 -3.30
C ASN A 64 3.75 0.20 -2.14
N LYS A 65 2.62 -0.53 -2.35
CA LYS A 65 2.03 -1.42 -1.33
C LYS A 65 2.94 -2.59 -0.95
N THR A 66 3.71 -3.13 -1.89
CA THR A 66 4.59 -4.30 -1.65
C THR A 66 5.73 -3.93 -0.69
N LEU A 67 6.40 -2.79 -0.94
CA LEU A 67 7.45 -2.30 -0.06
C LEU A 67 6.89 -1.92 1.31
N ALA A 68 5.72 -1.27 1.34
CA ALA A 68 5.06 -0.92 2.59
C ALA A 68 4.71 -2.18 3.40
N ALA A 69 4.20 -3.26 2.78
CA ALA A 69 3.92 -4.52 3.46
C ALA A 69 5.18 -5.18 4.01
N GLN A 70 6.28 -5.15 3.25
CA GLN A 70 7.57 -5.65 3.71
C GLN A 70 8.06 -4.87 4.96
N LEU A 71 8.07 -3.54 4.88
CA LEU A 71 8.50 -2.68 6.00
C LEU A 71 7.60 -2.87 7.23
N TYR A 72 6.29 -2.97 7.03
CA TYR A 72 5.33 -3.26 8.10
C TYR A 72 5.66 -4.58 8.80
N GLY A 73 5.92 -5.66 8.05
CA GLY A 73 6.32 -6.95 8.60
C GLY A 73 7.65 -6.86 9.36
N GLU A 74 8.66 -6.18 8.81
CA GLU A 74 9.97 -5.99 9.46
C GLU A 74 9.83 -5.18 10.77
N PHE A 75 9.09 -4.06 10.76
CA PHE A 75 8.87 -3.26 11.98
C PHE A 75 8.05 -4.00 13.04
N LYS A 76 7.07 -4.83 12.66
CA LYS A 76 6.34 -5.68 13.61
C LYS A 76 7.24 -6.67 14.34
N VAL A 77 8.23 -7.22 13.63
CA VAL A 77 9.22 -8.12 14.24
C VAL A 77 10.14 -7.33 15.20
N PHE A 78 10.56 -6.13 14.80
CA PHE A 78 11.42 -5.30 15.64
C PHE A 78 10.70 -4.69 16.85
N PHE A 79 9.41 -4.41 16.75
CA PHE A 79 8.63 -3.74 17.78
C PHE A 79 7.35 -4.53 18.16
N PRO A 80 7.46 -5.77 18.65
CA PRO A 80 6.31 -6.64 18.89
C PRO A 80 5.37 -6.14 19.99
N LYS A 81 5.83 -5.25 20.87
CA LYS A 81 5.03 -4.67 21.98
C LYS A 81 4.49 -3.28 21.67
N ASN A 82 4.95 -2.64 20.62
CA ASN A 82 4.55 -1.31 20.23
C ASN A 82 3.48 -1.35 19.12
N SER A 83 2.84 -0.23 18.84
CA SER A 83 1.85 -0.15 17.78
C SER A 83 2.56 0.05 16.45
N VAL A 84 2.53 -0.99 15.62
CA VAL A 84 2.98 -0.91 14.21
C VAL A 84 1.76 -1.09 13.34
N GLU A 85 1.43 -0.08 12.55
CA GLU A 85 0.20 0.03 11.80
C GLU A 85 0.46 0.18 10.31
N TYR A 86 -0.55 -0.19 9.49
CA TYR A 86 -0.46 -0.19 8.04
C TYR A 86 -1.48 0.75 7.42
N PHE A 87 -1.02 1.71 6.61
CA PHE A 87 -1.88 2.73 6.02
C PHE A 87 -1.61 2.89 4.52
N VAL A 88 -2.29 2.08 3.72
CA VAL A 88 -2.17 2.10 2.25
C VAL A 88 -3.54 2.36 1.61
N SER A 89 -3.61 2.46 0.30
CA SER A 89 -4.89 2.55 -0.40
C SER A 89 -5.72 1.28 -0.16
N TYR A 90 -6.95 1.44 0.29
CA TYR A 90 -7.89 0.34 0.56
C TYR A 90 -8.61 -0.20 -0.67
N TYR A 91 -8.28 0.31 -1.86
CA TYR A 91 -8.81 -0.20 -3.11
C TYR A 91 -7.96 -1.37 -3.62
N ASP A 92 -8.59 -2.53 -3.88
CA ASP A 92 -7.98 -3.62 -4.65
C ASP A 92 -8.00 -3.27 -6.13
N TYR A 93 -9.11 -2.68 -6.58
CA TYR A 93 -9.26 -2.09 -7.91
C TYR A 93 -9.82 -0.68 -7.77
N TYR A 94 -9.30 0.24 -8.56
CA TYR A 94 -9.75 1.64 -8.58
C TYR A 94 -9.71 2.23 -9.97
N GLN A 95 -10.89 2.53 -10.53
CA GLN A 95 -11.06 3.34 -11.72
C GLN A 95 -11.68 4.67 -11.30
N PRO A 96 -10.95 5.78 -11.35
CA PRO A 96 -11.50 7.09 -11.03
C PRO A 96 -12.54 7.50 -12.07
N GLU A 97 -13.55 8.25 -11.65
CA GLU A 97 -14.45 8.89 -12.59
C GLU A 97 -13.68 9.82 -13.54
N ALA A 98 -14.00 9.79 -14.80
CA ALA A 98 -13.38 10.63 -15.82
C ALA A 98 -14.35 10.92 -16.96
N TYR A 99 -14.10 12.00 -17.67
CA TYR A 99 -14.84 12.31 -18.89
C TYR A 99 -13.85 12.56 -20.04
N VAL A 100 -14.14 11.93 -21.19
CA VAL A 100 -13.35 12.07 -22.42
C VAL A 100 -14.16 12.88 -23.43
N PRO A 101 -13.92 14.19 -23.56
CA PRO A 101 -14.71 15.06 -24.43
C PRO A 101 -14.71 14.65 -25.91
N ALA A 102 -13.58 14.10 -26.39
CA ALA A 102 -13.43 13.70 -27.80
C ALA A 102 -14.38 12.58 -28.23
N SER A 103 -14.79 11.70 -27.30
CA SER A 103 -15.70 10.58 -27.55
C SER A 103 -17.04 10.73 -26.83
N ASP A 104 -17.28 11.84 -26.14
CA ASP A 104 -18.44 12.08 -25.26
C ASP A 104 -18.69 10.87 -24.30
N THR A 105 -17.60 10.37 -23.71
CA THR A 105 -17.65 9.17 -22.88
C THR A 105 -17.42 9.54 -21.42
N PHE A 106 -18.41 9.30 -20.57
CA PHE A 106 -18.27 9.37 -19.12
C PHE A 106 -17.89 8.00 -18.59
N ILE A 107 -16.80 7.94 -17.85
CA ILE A 107 -16.31 6.76 -17.14
C ILE A 107 -16.75 6.92 -15.69
N GLU A 108 -17.65 6.06 -15.24
CA GLU A 108 -18.06 6.04 -13.83
C GLU A 108 -16.91 5.58 -12.92
N LYS A 109 -16.93 6.07 -11.67
CA LYS A 109 -16.04 5.56 -10.62
C LYS A 109 -16.40 4.09 -10.37
N ASP A 110 -15.43 3.22 -10.56
CA ASP A 110 -15.54 1.80 -10.20
C ASP A 110 -14.42 1.46 -9.22
N ALA A 111 -14.77 0.82 -8.11
CA ALA A 111 -13.81 0.51 -7.07
C ALA A 111 -14.22 -0.74 -6.29
N SER A 112 -13.26 -1.59 -6.03
CA SER A 112 -13.38 -2.69 -5.09
C SER A 112 -12.63 -2.33 -3.81
N ILE A 113 -13.35 -2.31 -2.70
CA ILE A 113 -12.80 -1.96 -1.37
C ILE A 113 -12.36 -3.25 -0.68
N ASN A 114 -11.15 -3.22 -0.13
CA ASN A 114 -10.64 -4.23 0.77
C ASN A 114 -10.96 -3.83 2.21
N GLU A 115 -11.95 -4.48 2.79
CA GLU A 115 -12.45 -4.18 4.14
C GLU A 115 -11.34 -4.34 5.21
N HIS A 116 -10.46 -5.32 5.05
CA HIS A 116 -9.35 -5.53 5.98
C HIS A 116 -8.34 -4.38 5.93
N ILE A 117 -8.00 -3.87 4.75
CA ILE A 117 -7.11 -2.69 4.64
C ILE A 117 -7.81 -1.44 5.18
N GLU A 118 -9.12 -1.30 4.98
CA GLU A 118 -9.89 -0.19 5.57
C GLU A 118 -9.84 -0.23 7.10
N GLN A 119 -10.04 -1.40 7.71
CA GLN A 119 -9.86 -1.63 9.13
C GLN A 119 -8.47 -1.24 9.62
N MET A 120 -7.40 -1.67 8.92
CA MET A 120 -6.02 -1.32 9.27
C MET A 120 -5.79 0.20 9.25
N ARG A 121 -6.42 0.92 8.32
CA ARG A 121 -6.36 2.39 8.25
C ARG A 121 -7.04 3.05 9.45
N LEU A 122 -8.19 2.54 9.88
CA LEU A 122 -8.87 3.01 11.10
C LEU A 122 -8.02 2.74 12.34
N SER A 123 -7.40 1.56 12.43
CA SER A 123 -6.45 1.23 13.50
C SER A 123 -5.25 2.19 13.52
N ALA A 124 -4.70 2.53 12.36
CA ALA A 124 -3.57 3.44 12.25
C ALA A 124 -3.90 4.86 12.76
N THR A 125 -5.05 5.42 12.39
CA THR A 125 -5.48 6.74 12.88
C THR A 125 -5.78 6.74 14.37
N LYS A 126 -6.42 5.68 14.88
CA LYS A 126 -6.63 5.48 16.33
C LYS A 126 -5.30 5.44 17.07
N ALA A 127 -4.33 4.67 16.56
CA ALA A 127 -3.01 4.57 17.17
C ALA A 127 -2.29 5.92 17.26
N LEU A 128 -2.37 6.76 16.21
CA LEU A 128 -1.81 8.12 16.23
C LEU A 128 -2.47 9.03 17.28
N LEU A 129 -3.76 8.83 17.54
CA LEU A 129 -4.51 9.63 18.51
C LEU A 129 -4.32 9.18 19.97
N GLU A 130 -4.10 7.88 20.20
CA GLU A 130 -4.04 7.30 21.55
C GLU A 130 -2.61 7.02 22.03
N ARG A 131 -1.65 6.77 21.12
CA ARG A 131 -0.34 6.21 21.46
C ARG A 131 0.82 7.10 21.00
N SER A 132 1.78 7.29 21.91
CA SER A 132 3.03 7.98 21.61
C SER A 132 4.12 7.03 21.02
N ASP A 133 3.88 5.71 21.03
CA ASP A 133 4.77 4.65 20.58
C ASP A 133 4.23 3.95 19.32
N SER A 134 3.77 4.75 18.35
CA SER A 134 3.19 4.26 17.09
C SER A 134 4.16 4.44 15.91
N ILE A 135 4.25 3.41 15.08
CA ILE A 135 4.93 3.42 13.78
C ILE A 135 3.87 3.16 12.72
N ILE A 136 3.63 4.13 11.84
CA ILE A 136 2.70 4.00 10.73
C ILE A 136 3.48 3.77 9.45
N VAL A 137 3.30 2.62 8.82
CA VAL A 137 3.87 2.35 7.49
C VAL A 137 2.83 2.65 6.43
N ALA A 138 3.10 3.64 5.60
CA ALA A 138 2.15 4.17 4.64
C ALA A 138 2.72 4.25 3.22
N THR A 139 1.82 4.40 2.24
CA THR A 139 2.19 4.78 0.86
C THR A 139 1.81 6.24 0.61
N VAL A 140 1.97 6.69 -0.63
CA VAL A 140 1.52 8.03 -1.07
C VAL A 140 0.03 8.29 -0.83
N SER A 141 -0.76 7.28 -0.50
CA SER A 141 -2.15 7.47 -0.04
C SER A 141 -2.26 8.35 1.21
N ALA A 142 -1.18 8.51 1.96
CA ALA A 142 -1.10 9.38 3.14
C ALA A 142 -1.35 10.87 2.84
N ILE A 143 -1.09 11.33 1.61
CA ILE A 143 -1.31 12.73 1.19
C ILE A 143 -2.71 12.97 0.60
N TYR A 144 -3.55 11.95 0.50
CA TYR A 144 -4.91 12.06 0.01
C TYR A 144 -5.90 12.34 1.14
N GLY A 145 -7.04 12.92 0.77
CA GLY A 145 -8.11 13.30 1.71
C GLY A 145 -8.52 12.15 2.62
N LEU A 146 -8.59 12.49 3.90
CA LEU A 146 -9.10 11.70 5.00
C LEU A 146 -10.11 12.57 5.75
N GLY A 147 -10.91 12.02 6.65
CA GLY A 147 -11.80 12.82 7.47
C GLY A 147 -11.05 13.81 8.35
N ASP A 148 -11.72 14.90 8.74
CA ASP A 148 -11.13 15.91 9.62
C ASP A 148 -10.85 15.31 11.01
N PRO A 149 -9.61 15.41 11.55
CA PRO A 149 -9.27 14.81 12.85
C PRO A 149 -10.07 15.39 14.02
N GLN A 150 -10.45 16.67 13.98
CA GLN A 150 -11.24 17.27 15.07
C GLN A 150 -12.69 16.78 14.99
N ALA A 151 -13.29 16.73 13.80
CA ALA A 151 -14.61 16.16 13.61
C ALA A 151 -14.61 14.67 14.05
N TYR A 152 -13.61 13.90 13.63
CA TYR A 152 -13.46 12.50 14.02
C TYR A 152 -13.37 12.32 15.55
N LEU A 153 -12.52 13.10 16.22
CA LEU A 153 -12.40 13.09 17.69
C LEU A 153 -13.67 13.51 18.41
N SER A 154 -14.40 14.48 17.88
CA SER A 154 -15.67 14.93 18.48
C SER A 154 -16.76 13.87 18.43
N MET A 155 -16.63 12.90 17.51
CA MET A 155 -17.56 11.79 17.32
C MET A 155 -17.20 10.54 18.14
N VAL A 156 -16.03 10.51 18.79
CA VAL A 156 -15.61 9.39 19.64
C VAL A 156 -16.56 9.24 20.85
N LEU A 157 -16.90 8.01 21.17
CA LEU A 157 -17.77 7.66 22.30
C LEU A 157 -16.93 7.15 23.48
N HIS A 158 -16.81 7.97 24.51
CA HIS A 158 -16.20 7.58 25.79
C HIS A 158 -17.27 7.07 26.74
N MET A 159 -17.03 5.94 27.38
CA MET A 159 -17.92 5.32 28.34
C MET A 159 -17.14 4.87 29.57
N SER A 160 -17.66 5.15 30.75
CA SER A 160 -17.11 4.66 32.04
C SER A 160 -18.19 3.92 32.82
N ARG A 161 -17.79 2.93 33.59
CA ARG A 161 -18.70 2.25 34.48
C ARG A 161 -19.29 3.24 35.48
N GLY A 162 -20.61 3.24 35.60
CA GLY A 162 -21.34 4.15 36.45
C GLY A 162 -21.87 5.42 35.77
N ASP A 163 -21.47 5.66 34.48
CA ASP A 163 -22.03 6.77 33.73
C ASP A 163 -23.53 6.59 33.49
N ARG A 164 -24.26 7.70 33.51
CA ARG A 164 -25.68 7.73 33.11
C ARG A 164 -25.78 7.90 31.61
N LEU A 165 -26.29 6.88 30.96
CA LEU A 165 -26.40 6.86 29.50
C LEU A 165 -27.67 6.13 29.08
N GLU A 166 -28.69 6.88 28.69
CA GLU A 166 -29.93 6.32 28.15
C GLU A 166 -29.65 5.49 26.90
N GLN A 167 -30.19 4.26 26.83
CA GLN A 167 -30.00 3.36 25.70
C GLN A 167 -30.29 4.04 24.35
N ARG A 168 -31.37 4.82 24.25
CA ARG A 168 -31.72 5.53 23.00
C ARG A 168 -30.64 6.53 22.58
N LYS A 169 -30.00 7.22 23.52
CA LYS A 169 -28.92 8.17 23.23
C LYS A 169 -27.69 7.42 22.75
N LEU A 170 -27.35 6.29 23.37
CA LEU A 170 -26.24 5.44 22.90
C LEU A 170 -26.47 4.94 21.47
N LEU A 171 -27.66 4.38 21.18
CA LEU A 171 -27.97 3.87 19.84
C LEU A 171 -27.96 4.96 18.77
N ARG A 172 -28.49 6.15 19.10
CA ARG A 172 -28.40 7.31 18.20
C ARG A 172 -26.95 7.73 17.95
N ARG A 173 -26.13 7.75 19.01
CA ARG A 173 -24.70 8.09 18.89
C ARG A 173 -23.97 7.09 17.99
N LEU A 174 -24.23 5.80 18.12
CA LEU A 174 -23.67 4.75 17.25
C LEU A 174 -24.10 4.96 15.79
N ALA A 175 -25.36 5.29 15.52
CA ALA A 175 -25.83 5.61 14.17
C ALA A 175 -25.15 6.87 13.61
N ASP A 176 -24.99 7.94 14.40
CA ASP A 176 -24.25 9.14 14.00
C ASP A 176 -22.78 8.83 13.71
N MET A 177 -22.19 7.84 14.38
CA MET A 177 -20.83 7.31 14.15
C MET A 177 -20.77 6.31 12.97
N GLN A 178 -21.84 6.16 12.20
CA GLN A 178 -21.96 5.28 11.03
C GLN A 178 -21.88 3.78 11.36
N TYR A 179 -22.22 3.36 12.59
CA TYR A 179 -22.41 1.96 12.92
C TYR A 179 -23.75 1.48 12.44
N THR A 180 -23.79 0.28 11.86
CA THR A 180 -25.03 -0.36 11.38
C THR A 180 -25.60 -1.33 12.41
N ARG A 181 -26.90 -1.28 12.66
CA ARG A 181 -27.57 -2.24 13.53
C ARG A 181 -27.74 -3.59 12.83
N ASN A 182 -27.24 -4.65 13.44
CA ASN A 182 -27.40 -6.01 12.92
C ASN A 182 -27.57 -6.99 14.08
N GLU A 183 -28.78 -7.56 14.20
CA GLU A 183 -29.13 -8.48 15.30
C GLU A 183 -28.66 -9.91 15.04
N ILE A 184 -28.39 -10.27 13.79
CA ILE A 184 -28.09 -11.65 13.37
C ILE A 184 -26.60 -11.90 13.37
N ASP A 185 -25.85 -11.02 12.72
CA ASP A 185 -24.43 -11.20 12.49
C ASP A 185 -23.66 -9.95 12.98
N LEU A 186 -22.90 -10.15 14.05
CA LEU A 186 -22.09 -9.08 14.64
C LEU A 186 -20.76 -9.01 13.91
N GLN A 187 -20.66 -8.08 12.93
CA GLN A 187 -19.47 -7.79 12.14
C GLN A 187 -18.83 -6.47 12.55
N GLN A 188 -17.62 -6.21 12.08
CA GLN A 188 -16.94 -4.93 12.28
C GLN A 188 -17.82 -3.77 11.77
N GLY A 189 -17.85 -2.67 12.52
CA GLY A 189 -18.71 -1.52 12.21
C GLY A 189 -20.22 -1.76 12.46
N THR A 190 -20.58 -2.85 13.15
CA THR A 190 -21.99 -3.12 13.51
C THR A 190 -22.21 -3.17 15.02
N TYR A 191 -23.44 -3.03 15.42
CA TYR A 191 -23.87 -3.27 16.80
C TYR A 191 -25.18 -4.06 16.84
N ARG A 192 -25.41 -4.75 17.95
CA ARG A 192 -26.67 -5.45 18.23
C ARG A 192 -27.18 -5.11 19.63
N VAL A 193 -28.49 -5.26 19.84
CA VAL A 193 -29.17 -4.91 21.10
C VAL A 193 -29.97 -6.11 21.59
N ARG A 194 -29.72 -6.57 22.80
CA ARG A 194 -30.44 -7.67 23.45
C ARG A 194 -30.90 -7.23 24.85
N GLY A 195 -32.09 -6.65 24.94
CA GLY A 195 -32.56 -6.02 26.17
C GLY A 195 -31.66 -4.85 26.57
N ASP A 196 -31.09 -4.92 27.76
CA ASP A 196 -30.20 -3.88 28.31
C ASP A 196 -28.72 -4.12 27.95
N VAL A 197 -28.43 -5.10 27.10
CA VAL A 197 -27.08 -5.40 26.63
C VAL A 197 -26.89 -4.93 25.21
N ILE A 198 -25.88 -4.11 24.98
CA ILE A 198 -25.48 -3.60 23.68
C ILE A 198 -24.09 -4.15 23.36
N ASP A 199 -23.99 -4.95 22.31
CA ASP A 199 -22.73 -5.45 21.78
C ASP A 199 -22.34 -4.58 20.57
N ILE A 200 -21.12 -4.06 20.58
CA ILE A 200 -20.55 -3.19 19.51
C ILE A 200 -19.28 -3.86 19.01
N PHE A 201 -19.16 -4.08 17.71
CA PHE A 201 -17.90 -4.53 17.15
C PHE A 201 -17.19 -3.34 16.48
N PRO A 202 -16.14 -2.76 17.13
CA PRO A 202 -15.44 -1.61 16.60
C PRO A 202 -14.86 -1.90 15.21
N ALA A 203 -14.97 -0.93 14.30
CA ALA A 203 -14.54 -1.11 12.92
C ALA A 203 -13.02 -1.29 12.78
N GLU A 204 -12.25 -0.77 13.74
CA GLU A 204 -10.79 -0.88 13.81
C GLU A 204 -10.30 -2.16 14.50
N SER A 205 -11.17 -2.92 15.15
CA SER A 205 -10.79 -4.11 15.93
C SER A 205 -10.77 -5.37 15.07
N GLU A 206 -9.73 -6.21 15.22
CA GLU A 206 -9.66 -7.49 14.52
C GLU A 206 -10.50 -8.59 15.19
N ARG A 207 -10.54 -8.64 16.51
CA ARG A 207 -11.05 -9.80 17.26
C ARG A 207 -11.86 -9.46 18.49
N GLU A 208 -11.77 -8.27 19.05
CA GLU A 208 -12.40 -7.92 20.30
C GLU A 208 -13.63 -7.02 20.06
N ALA A 209 -14.78 -7.46 20.51
CA ALA A 209 -15.99 -6.64 20.53
C ALA A 209 -16.23 -6.07 21.94
N VAL A 210 -16.96 -4.97 22.00
CA VAL A 210 -17.30 -4.24 23.23
C VAL A 210 -18.72 -4.64 23.65
N ARG A 211 -18.89 -4.99 24.91
CA ARG A 211 -20.21 -5.21 25.52
C ARG A 211 -20.48 -4.14 26.57
N VAL A 212 -21.61 -3.47 26.42
CA VAL A 212 -22.14 -2.47 27.37
C VAL A 212 -23.38 -3.08 28.00
N GLU A 213 -23.37 -3.24 29.32
CA GLU A 213 -24.49 -3.72 30.12
C GLU A 213 -25.07 -2.54 30.85
N LEU A 214 -26.36 -2.26 30.63
CA LEU A 214 -27.08 -1.18 31.29
C LEU A 214 -27.97 -1.74 32.39
N PHE A 215 -28.08 -1.01 33.48
CA PHE A 215 -29.14 -1.18 34.48
C PHE A 215 -29.90 0.13 34.59
N ASP A 216 -31.14 0.12 34.13
CA ASP A 216 -31.90 1.36 33.92
C ASP A 216 -31.14 2.29 32.93
N ASP A 217 -30.83 3.51 33.27
CA ASP A 217 -30.03 4.43 32.46
C ASP A 217 -28.54 4.52 32.91
N GLN A 218 -28.03 3.52 33.60
CA GLN A 218 -26.66 3.52 34.11
C GLN A 218 -25.86 2.38 33.55
N ILE A 219 -24.60 2.64 33.16
CA ILE A 219 -23.67 1.60 32.72
C ILE A 219 -23.23 0.78 33.93
N GLU A 220 -23.70 -0.45 34.04
CA GLU A 220 -23.37 -1.39 35.11
C GLU A 220 -22.02 -2.06 34.87
N ALA A 221 -21.80 -2.52 33.64
CA ALA A 221 -20.56 -3.16 33.25
C ALA A 221 -20.12 -2.81 31.82
N LEU A 222 -18.81 -2.79 31.64
CA LEU A 222 -18.15 -2.70 30.34
C LEU A 222 -17.17 -3.87 30.20
N SER A 223 -17.22 -4.58 29.10
CA SER A 223 -16.32 -5.70 28.84
C SER A 223 -15.89 -5.80 27.40
N LEU A 224 -14.72 -6.38 27.18
CA LEU A 224 -14.27 -6.88 25.88
C LEU A 224 -14.56 -8.36 25.79
N PHE A 225 -15.10 -8.80 24.68
CA PHE A 225 -15.47 -10.19 24.46
C PHE A 225 -15.14 -10.65 23.03
N ASP A 226 -14.97 -11.95 22.87
CA ASP A 226 -14.82 -12.56 21.54
C ASP A 226 -16.19 -12.65 20.84
N PRO A 227 -16.41 -12.00 19.70
CA PRO A 227 -17.70 -11.97 19.02
C PRO A 227 -18.13 -13.35 18.49
N LEU A 228 -17.20 -14.27 18.22
CA LEU A 228 -17.46 -15.62 17.73
C LEU A 228 -17.95 -16.54 18.87
N THR A 229 -17.21 -16.56 20.00
CA THR A 229 -17.53 -17.47 21.10
C THR A 229 -18.48 -16.84 22.13
N GLY A 230 -18.55 -15.52 22.20
CA GLY A 230 -19.25 -14.76 23.23
C GLY A 230 -18.54 -14.70 24.57
N GLU A 231 -17.32 -15.24 24.67
CA GLU A 231 -16.52 -15.29 25.89
C GLU A 231 -16.05 -13.89 26.29
N VAL A 232 -16.26 -13.51 27.54
CA VAL A 232 -15.75 -12.26 28.09
C VAL A 232 -14.25 -12.38 28.34
N LEU A 233 -13.45 -11.65 27.57
CA LEU A 233 -12.00 -11.65 27.68
C LEU A 233 -11.53 -10.85 28.89
N ARG A 234 -12.12 -9.68 29.12
CA ARG A 234 -11.78 -8.79 30.25
C ARG A 234 -12.86 -7.75 30.54
N LYS A 235 -13.02 -7.43 31.82
CA LYS A 235 -13.85 -6.31 32.26
C LYS A 235 -13.04 -5.02 32.31
N MET A 236 -13.63 -3.94 31.85
CA MET A 236 -12.97 -2.64 31.75
C MET A 236 -13.68 -1.59 32.58
N PRO A 237 -12.95 -0.72 33.30
CA PRO A 237 -13.57 0.39 34.02
C PRO A 237 -14.07 1.49 33.09
N ARG A 238 -13.44 1.62 31.91
CA ARG A 238 -13.76 2.59 30.84
C ARG A 238 -13.42 2.02 29.48
N LEU A 239 -14.17 2.41 28.47
CA LEU A 239 -13.95 2.05 27.07
C LEU A 239 -14.20 3.23 26.16
N THR A 240 -13.51 3.23 25.02
CA THR A 240 -13.66 4.23 23.97
C THR A 240 -13.98 3.51 22.68
N VAL A 241 -15.04 3.96 21.99
CA VAL A 241 -15.44 3.47 20.67
C VAL A 241 -15.22 4.58 19.67
N TYR A 242 -14.52 4.27 18.59
CA TYR A 242 -14.23 5.20 17.48
C TYR A 242 -15.28 5.08 16.38
N PRO A 243 -15.49 6.12 15.55
CA PRO A 243 -16.38 6.03 14.40
C PRO A 243 -16.00 4.89 13.44
N SER A 244 -17.00 4.30 12.76
CA SER A 244 -16.77 3.20 11.83
C SER A 244 -16.14 3.61 10.50
N THR A 245 -16.01 4.90 10.23
CA THR A 245 -15.36 5.47 9.03
C THR A 245 -14.67 6.79 9.37
N HIS A 246 -13.68 7.16 8.59
CA HIS A 246 -13.02 8.47 8.72
C HIS A 246 -13.92 9.64 8.28
N TYR A 247 -14.93 9.39 7.46
CA TYR A 247 -15.81 10.41 6.88
C TYR A 247 -17.07 10.65 7.74
N VAL A 248 -16.87 10.76 9.07
CA VAL A 248 -17.96 11.16 9.97
C VAL A 248 -17.92 12.66 10.16
N THR A 249 -19.08 13.27 10.09
CA THR A 249 -19.23 14.73 10.25
C THR A 249 -20.44 15.00 11.16
N PRO A 250 -20.32 15.85 12.18
CA PRO A 250 -21.43 16.24 13.02
C PRO A 250 -22.62 16.75 12.20
N LYS A 251 -23.83 16.40 12.62
CA LYS A 251 -25.06 16.68 11.86
C LYS A 251 -25.25 18.16 11.56
N GLU A 252 -24.91 19.03 12.53
CA GLU A 252 -24.96 20.48 12.38
C GLU A 252 -24.03 20.97 11.25
N ARG A 253 -22.86 20.35 11.12
CA ARG A 253 -21.90 20.67 10.06
C ARG A 253 -22.40 20.20 8.69
N VAL A 254 -23.03 19.01 8.62
CA VAL A 254 -23.65 18.51 7.39
C VAL A 254 -24.74 19.47 6.92
N GLN A 255 -25.60 19.95 7.82
CA GLN A 255 -26.65 20.91 7.49
C GLN A 255 -26.10 22.23 6.98
N SER A 256 -25.05 22.78 7.62
CA SER A 256 -24.37 23.98 7.12
C SER A 256 -23.77 23.76 5.75
N ALA A 257 -23.07 22.63 5.56
CA ALA A 257 -22.47 22.27 4.28
C ALA A 257 -23.50 22.16 3.15
N VAL A 258 -24.67 21.58 3.41
CA VAL A 258 -25.78 21.48 2.42
C VAL A 258 -26.20 22.87 1.92
N GLU A 259 -26.34 23.86 2.83
CA GLU A 259 -26.71 25.21 2.41
C GLU A 259 -25.58 25.91 1.63
N GLU A 260 -24.33 25.73 2.05
CA GLU A 260 -23.16 26.28 1.34
C GLU A 260 -23.05 25.68 -0.08
N ILE A 261 -23.23 24.35 -0.24
CA ILE A 261 -23.23 23.65 -1.52
C ILE A 261 -24.37 24.13 -2.43
N ARG A 262 -25.58 24.37 -1.86
CA ARG A 262 -26.70 24.95 -2.62
C ARG A 262 -26.36 26.34 -3.15
N GLY A 263 -25.63 27.14 -2.37
CA GLY A 263 -25.15 28.45 -2.77
C GLY A 263 -24.19 28.36 -3.96
N GLU A 264 -23.21 27.47 -3.90
CA GLU A 264 -22.26 27.23 -5.00
C GLU A 264 -22.98 26.72 -6.25
N LEU A 265 -23.92 25.76 -6.10
CA LEU A 265 -24.71 25.25 -7.22
C LEU A 265 -25.45 26.36 -7.94
N ARG A 266 -26.15 27.25 -7.22
CA ARG A 266 -26.87 28.37 -7.83
C ARG A 266 -25.94 29.29 -8.62
N ALA A 267 -24.79 29.65 -8.03
CA ALA A 267 -23.79 30.47 -8.71
C ALA A 267 -23.28 29.79 -9.99
N ARG A 268 -22.92 28.48 -9.91
CA ARG A 268 -22.40 27.75 -11.05
C ARG A 268 -23.44 27.56 -12.17
N LEU A 269 -24.71 27.36 -11.81
CA LEU A 269 -25.78 27.27 -12.82
C LEU A 269 -25.97 28.59 -13.57
N LEU A 270 -25.85 29.75 -12.91
CA LEU A 270 -25.88 31.06 -13.59
C LEU A 270 -24.73 31.18 -14.61
N ASP A 271 -23.51 30.77 -14.23
CA ASP A 271 -22.35 30.77 -15.10
C ASP A 271 -22.58 29.88 -16.33
N LEU A 272 -23.06 28.64 -16.13
CA LEU A 272 -23.29 27.68 -17.22
C LEU A 272 -24.42 28.17 -18.16
N HIS A 273 -25.50 28.70 -17.63
CA HIS A 273 -26.58 29.28 -18.42
C HIS A 273 -26.08 30.51 -19.22
N GLY A 274 -25.29 31.39 -18.60
CA GLY A 274 -24.67 32.54 -19.27
C GLY A 274 -23.72 32.11 -20.39
N ALA A 275 -23.08 30.98 -20.25
CA ALA A 275 -22.21 30.35 -21.26
C ALA A 275 -22.98 29.48 -22.30
N SER A 276 -24.32 29.42 -22.23
CA SER A 276 -25.18 28.55 -23.04
C SER A 276 -24.89 27.06 -22.94
N LYS A 277 -24.27 26.60 -21.83
CA LYS A 277 -23.98 25.20 -21.49
C LYS A 277 -25.18 24.56 -20.77
N LEU A 278 -26.30 24.36 -21.50
CA LEU A 278 -27.57 23.93 -20.89
C LEU A 278 -27.56 22.46 -20.44
N VAL A 279 -26.87 21.59 -21.17
CA VAL A 279 -26.76 20.15 -20.83
C VAL A 279 -25.92 19.99 -19.58
N GLU A 280 -24.81 20.69 -19.48
CA GLU A 280 -23.92 20.70 -18.32
C GLU A 280 -24.65 21.26 -17.09
N ALA A 281 -25.43 22.32 -17.27
CA ALA A 281 -26.23 22.89 -16.17
C ALA A 281 -27.26 21.90 -15.63
N GLN A 282 -28.02 21.26 -16.52
CA GLN A 282 -29.02 20.25 -16.12
C GLN A 282 -28.39 19.05 -15.41
N ARG A 283 -27.30 18.51 -15.96
CA ARG A 283 -26.56 17.39 -15.39
C ARG A 283 -26.05 17.71 -13.98
N LEU A 284 -25.41 18.86 -13.83
CA LEU A 284 -24.89 19.31 -12.54
C LEU A 284 -26.00 19.50 -11.51
N GLN A 285 -27.10 20.13 -11.91
CA GLN A 285 -28.24 20.38 -11.04
C GLN A 285 -28.85 19.07 -10.54
N GLN A 286 -29.16 18.14 -11.43
CA GLN A 286 -29.78 16.86 -11.06
C GLN A 286 -28.89 16.07 -10.09
N ARG A 287 -27.61 15.94 -10.41
CA ARG A 287 -26.65 15.20 -9.57
C ARG A 287 -26.49 15.84 -8.21
N THR A 288 -26.25 17.16 -8.16
CA THR A 288 -26.00 17.82 -6.88
C THR A 288 -27.23 17.81 -5.97
N LEU A 289 -28.44 18.03 -6.51
CA LEU A 289 -29.67 17.98 -5.71
C LEU A 289 -29.91 16.59 -5.13
N PHE A 290 -29.65 15.53 -5.91
CA PHE A 290 -29.76 14.16 -5.43
C PHE A 290 -28.74 13.89 -4.30
N ASP A 291 -27.47 14.30 -4.47
CA ASP A 291 -26.44 14.14 -3.45
C ASP A 291 -26.81 14.88 -2.15
N LEU A 292 -27.38 16.10 -2.26
CA LEU A 292 -27.83 16.89 -1.09
C LEU A 292 -29.02 16.25 -0.37
N GLU A 293 -29.94 15.62 -1.10
CA GLU A 293 -31.05 14.87 -0.50
C GLU A 293 -30.53 13.68 0.31
N MET A 294 -29.62 12.90 -0.27
CA MET A 294 -28.97 11.78 0.41
C MET A 294 -28.21 12.22 1.66
N MET A 295 -27.48 13.33 1.58
CA MET A 295 -26.76 13.88 2.75
C MET A 295 -27.72 14.32 3.88
N ASN A 296 -28.88 14.88 3.57
CA ASN A 296 -29.87 15.27 4.57
C ASN A 296 -30.56 14.06 5.23
N GLU A 297 -30.94 13.05 4.46
CA GLU A 297 -31.74 11.92 4.94
C GLU A 297 -30.86 10.85 5.61
N VAL A 298 -29.70 10.53 5.02
CA VAL A 298 -28.83 9.43 5.42
C VAL A 298 -27.53 9.92 6.07
N GLY A 299 -27.17 11.20 5.90
CA GLY A 299 -25.90 11.76 6.34
C GLY A 299 -24.72 11.43 5.43
N TYR A 300 -24.95 10.78 4.30
CA TYR A 300 -23.94 10.31 3.36
C TYR A 300 -24.47 10.30 1.93
N CYS A 301 -23.57 10.49 0.93
CA CYS A 301 -23.88 10.27 -0.49
C CYS A 301 -22.68 9.62 -1.21
N ALA A 302 -22.94 8.99 -2.35
CA ALA A 302 -21.89 8.42 -3.19
C ALA A 302 -21.00 9.54 -3.76
N GLY A 303 -19.70 9.51 -3.45
CA GLY A 303 -18.75 10.56 -3.84
C GLY A 303 -18.76 11.76 -2.88
N ILE A 304 -19.15 11.55 -1.61
CA ILE A 304 -19.17 12.60 -0.57
C ILE A 304 -17.82 13.33 -0.45
N GLU A 305 -16.73 12.69 -0.79
CA GLU A 305 -15.39 13.28 -0.84
C GLU A 305 -15.29 14.52 -1.75
N ASN A 306 -16.15 14.63 -2.77
CA ASN A 306 -16.16 15.81 -3.65
C ASN A 306 -16.69 17.08 -2.94
N TYR A 307 -17.32 16.92 -1.79
CA TYR A 307 -17.81 17.99 -0.92
C TYR A 307 -16.93 18.22 0.31
N SER A 308 -15.74 17.61 0.35
CA SER A 308 -14.81 17.63 1.50
C SER A 308 -14.49 19.03 2.02
N ARG A 309 -14.37 20.03 1.12
CA ARG A 309 -14.15 21.43 1.50
C ARG A 309 -15.22 21.94 2.48
N TYR A 310 -16.48 21.70 2.15
CA TYR A 310 -17.61 22.13 2.97
C TYR A 310 -17.73 21.31 4.27
N LEU A 311 -17.53 20.01 4.18
CA LEU A 311 -17.62 19.11 5.34
C LEU A 311 -16.51 19.36 6.37
N SER A 312 -15.30 19.70 5.91
CA SER A 312 -14.17 20.02 6.80
C SER A 312 -14.09 21.51 7.20
N GLY A 313 -14.91 22.38 6.60
CA GLY A 313 -14.88 23.82 6.87
C GLY A 313 -13.65 24.55 6.36
N ARG A 314 -12.93 23.98 5.41
CA ARG A 314 -11.72 24.58 4.84
C ARG A 314 -12.07 25.66 3.80
N THR A 315 -11.16 26.60 3.60
CA THR A 315 -11.33 27.67 2.63
C THR A 315 -11.07 27.18 1.20
N PRO A 316 -11.60 27.89 0.17
CA PRO A 316 -11.32 27.52 -1.21
C PRO A 316 -9.82 27.45 -1.53
N GLY A 317 -9.40 26.36 -2.18
CA GLY A 317 -8.02 26.11 -2.56
C GLY A 317 -7.18 25.35 -1.52
N GLU A 318 -7.64 25.23 -0.28
CA GLU A 318 -6.99 24.38 0.72
C GLU A 318 -7.22 22.88 0.42
N PRO A 319 -6.22 22.00 0.70
CA PRO A 319 -6.39 20.57 0.56
C PRO A 319 -7.33 20.01 1.66
N PRO A 320 -7.99 18.85 1.42
CA PRO A 320 -8.69 18.16 2.48
C PRO A 320 -7.71 17.71 3.56
N PRO A 321 -8.16 17.48 4.81
CA PRO A 321 -7.35 16.86 5.85
C PRO A 321 -6.81 15.51 5.36
N CYS A 322 -5.58 15.20 5.67
CA CYS A 322 -4.91 13.96 5.30
C CYS A 322 -4.23 13.31 6.51
N LEU A 323 -3.48 12.23 6.33
CA LEU A 323 -2.81 11.55 7.44
C LEU A 323 -1.84 12.46 8.19
N PHE A 324 -1.24 13.45 7.51
CA PHE A 324 -0.33 14.42 8.14
C PHE A 324 -1.03 15.32 9.17
N ASP A 325 -2.33 15.56 9.03
CA ASP A 325 -3.12 16.31 10.01
C ASP A 325 -3.34 15.51 11.32
N TYR A 326 -3.18 14.20 11.31
CA TYR A 326 -3.26 13.31 12.47
C TYR A 326 -1.92 13.13 13.19
N LEU A 327 -0.80 13.54 12.56
CA LEU A 327 0.52 13.36 13.16
C LEU A 327 0.74 14.29 14.34
N PRO A 328 1.28 13.79 15.47
CA PRO A 328 1.71 14.66 16.56
C PRO A 328 2.88 15.56 16.13
N LYS A 329 2.99 16.74 16.71
CA LYS A 329 4.01 17.74 16.34
C LYS A 329 5.45 17.27 16.45
N ASN A 330 5.72 16.31 17.32
CA ASN A 330 7.05 15.70 17.52
C ASN A 330 7.25 14.43 16.69
N ALA A 331 6.40 14.12 15.72
CA ALA A 331 6.56 12.95 14.87
C ALA A 331 7.88 12.97 14.11
N LEU A 332 8.36 11.79 13.72
CA LEU A 332 9.48 11.59 12.78
C LEU A 332 8.93 11.09 11.46
N LEU A 333 9.41 11.62 10.36
CA LEU A 333 9.11 11.15 9.02
C LEU A 333 10.31 10.36 8.46
N VAL A 334 10.07 9.16 7.99
CA VAL A 334 11.05 8.35 7.26
C VAL A 334 10.52 8.10 5.86
N ILE A 335 11.28 8.44 4.83
CA ILE A 335 10.88 8.25 3.44
C ILE A 335 11.79 7.20 2.83
N ASP A 336 11.27 5.99 2.72
CA ASP A 336 12.04 4.89 2.15
C ASP A 336 12.00 4.92 0.62
N GLU A 337 13.11 4.46 0.00
CA GLU A 337 13.39 4.60 -1.43
C GLU A 337 13.00 6.00 -1.94
N SER A 338 13.50 7.02 -1.24
CA SER A 338 13.09 8.43 -1.38
C SER A 338 13.24 8.95 -2.81
N HIS A 339 14.25 8.48 -3.54
CA HIS A 339 14.47 8.81 -4.96
C HIS A 339 13.30 8.42 -5.88
N GLN A 340 12.39 7.54 -5.42
CA GLN A 340 11.13 7.18 -6.10
C GLN A 340 9.93 7.82 -5.41
N THR A 341 9.89 7.78 -4.08
CA THR A 341 8.75 8.28 -3.29
C THR A 341 8.57 9.78 -3.48
N ILE A 342 9.63 10.58 -3.49
CA ILE A 342 9.56 12.04 -3.65
C ILE A 342 9.02 12.46 -5.03
N PRO A 343 9.53 11.97 -6.17
CA PRO A 343 8.93 12.27 -7.48
C PRO A 343 7.48 11.84 -7.59
N GLN A 344 7.08 10.71 -6.98
CA GLN A 344 5.70 10.25 -6.98
C GLN A 344 4.79 11.21 -6.21
N LEU A 345 5.19 11.67 -5.01
CA LEU A 345 4.46 12.69 -4.24
C LEU A 345 4.24 13.96 -5.07
N GLY A 346 5.26 14.42 -5.80
CA GLY A 346 5.17 15.60 -6.67
C GLY A 346 4.25 15.43 -7.89
N ALA A 347 4.10 14.19 -8.39
CA ALA A 347 3.30 13.91 -9.58
C ALA A 347 1.80 13.76 -9.30
N MET A 348 1.40 13.37 -8.08
CA MET A 348 0.02 13.01 -7.75
C MET A 348 -0.97 14.15 -7.99
N TYR A 349 -0.64 15.37 -7.58
CA TYR A 349 -1.53 16.53 -7.72
C TYR A 349 -1.88 16.84 -9.18
N LYS A 350 -0.90 16.83 -10.07
CA LYS A 350 -1.10 17.23 -11.48
C LYS A 350 -2.05 16.30 -12.22
N GLY A 351 -1.93 14.99 -11.99
CA GLY A 351 -2.81 13.98 -12.60
C GLY A 351 -4.26 14.09 -12.12
N ASP A 352 -4.47 14.25 -10.81
CA ASP A 352 -5.80 14.42 -10.23
C ASP A 352 -6.47 15.72 -10.71
N ARG A 353 -5.72 16.81 -10.73
CA ARG A 353 -6.21 18.13 -11.13
C ARG A 353 -6.73 18.16 -12.57
N SER A 354 -5.96 17.67 -13.53
CA SER A 354 -6.33 17.65 -14.94
C SER A 354 -7.64 16.88 -15.19
N ARG A 355 -7.78 15.73 -14.55
CA ARG A 355 -8.99 14.92 -14.66
C ARG A 355 -10.22 15.63 -14.10
N LYS A 356 -10.10 16.25 -12.92
CA LYS A 356 -11.21 16.94 -12.25
C LYS A 356 -11.60 18.25 -12.93
N GLU A 357 -10.67 18.98 -13.53
CA GLU A 357 -10.99 20.16 -14.31
C GLU A 357 -11.95 19.84 -15.45
N THR A 358 -11.72 18.72 -16.15
CA THR A 358 -12.64 18.25 -17.19
C THR A 358 -14.02 17.93 -16.63
N LEU A 359 -14.11 17.23 -15.49
CA LEU A 359 -15.39 16.92 -14.84
C LEU A 359 -16.17 18.18 -14.44
N VAL A 360 -15.48 19.20 -13.95
CA VAL A 360 -16.09 20.48 -13.54
C VAL A 360 -16.53 21.29 -14.78
N GLU A 361 -15.71 21.32 -15.82
CA GLU A 361 -16.01 22.06 -17.05
C GLU A 361 -17.27 21.54 -17.74
N TYR A 362 -17.43 20.21 -17.77
CA TYR A 362 -18.56 19.55 -18.44
C TYR A 362 -19.75 19.22 -17.50
N GLY A 363 -19.80 19.85 -16.32
CA GLY A 363 -20.96 19.80 -15.42
C GLY A 363 -21.19 18.46 -14.70
N PHE A 364 -20.17 17.64 -14.55
CA PHE A 364 -20.24 16.41 -13.73
C PHE A 364 -20.01 16.68 -12.26
N ARG A 365 -19.22 17.71 -11.92
CA ARG A 365 -18.89 18.09 -10.53
C ARG A 365 -18.91 19.61 -10.35
N LEU A 366 -19.16 20.05 -9.12
CA LEU A 366 -19.02 21.44 -8.71
C LEU A 366 -17.56 21.89 -8.71
N PRO A 367 -17.26 23.19 -8.87
CA PRO A 367 -15.91 23.72 -8.74
C PRO A 367 -15.19 23.33 -7.45
N SER A 368 -15.91 23.22 -6.32
CA SER A 368 -15.38 22.78 -5.03
C SER A 368 -14.78 21.38 -5.03
N ALA A 369 -15.18 20.51 -5.97
CA ALA A 369 -14.57 19.18 -6.13
C ALA A 369 -13.08 19.24 -6.49
N LEU A 370 -12.59 20.37 -7.02
CA LEU A 370 -11.18 20.61 -7.29
C LEU A 370 -10.33 20.69 -6.00
N ASP A 371 -10.96 20.96 -4.85
CA ASP A 371 -10.29 21.04 -3.56
C ASP A 371 -10.20 19.68 -2.87
N ASN A 372 -10.98 18.67 -3.30
CA ASN A 372 -10.75 17.27 -2.95
C ASN A 372 -9.57 16.73 -3.76
N ARG A 373 -8.37 16.93 -3.29
CA ARG A 373 -7.13 16.68 -4.01
C ARG A 373 -6.02 16.19 -3.07
N PRO A 374 -5.02 15.48 -3.57
CA PRO A 374 -3.83 15.23 -2.77
C PRO A 374 -3.11 16.55 -2.44
N LEU A 375 -2.24 16.51 -1.45
CA LEU A 375 -1.35 17.64 -1.15
C LEU A 375 -0.55 18.01 -2.39
N ARG A 376 -0.32 19.30 -2.58
CA ARG A 376 0.76 19.78 -3.47
C ARG A 376 2.10 19.47 -2.81
N PHE A 377 3.15 19.42 -3.61
CA PHE A 377 4.46 19.07 -3.07
C PHE A 377 4.95 20.08 -2.03
N GLU A 378 4.70 21.37 -2.25
CA GLU A 378 5.04 22.45 -1.32
C GLU A 378 4.26 22.36 0.00
N GLU A 379 3.00 21.92 -0.07
CA GLU A 379 2.16 21.68 1.13
C GLU A 379 2.69 20.47 1.92
N PHE A 380 3.07 19.41 1.21
CA PHE A 380 3.73 18.26 1.81
C PHE A 380 5.02 18.65 2.53
N GLU A 381 5.89 19.45 1.88
CA GLU A 381 7.13 19.93 2.51
C GLU A 381 6.84 20.74 3.77
N HIS A 382 5.82 21.62 3.73
CA HIS A 382 5.45 22.47 4.87
C HIS A 382 4.86 21.68 6.05
N MET A 383 4.08 20.64 5.78
CA MET A 383 3.47 19.79 6.82
C MET A 383 4.41 18.71 7.35
N SER A 384 5.50 18.42 6.64
CA SER A 384 6.44 17.37 7.01
C SER A 384 7.18 17.72 8.30
N PRO A 385 7.21 16.81 9.30
CA PRO A 385 8.08 16.93 10.45
C PRO A 385 9.55 16.72 10.04
N GLN A 386 10.47 16.66 11.03
CA GLN A 386 11.85 16.28 10.73
C GLN A 386 11.89 14.96 9.95
N ALA A 387 12.65 14.93 8.84
CA ALA A 387 12.60 13.82 7.89
C ALA A 387 13.98 13.16 7.69
N ILE A 388 13.96 11.83 7.60
CA ILE A 388 15.08 11.01 7.15
C ILE A 388 14.74 10.39 5.81
N TYR A 389 15.48 10.77 4.77
CA TYR A 389 15.40 10.15 3.45
C TYR A 389 16.30 8.92 3.41
N VAL A 390 15.75 7.79 3.00
CA VAL A 390 16.49 6.53 2.91
C VAL A 390 16.56 6.09 1.45
N SER A 391 17.77 5.94 0.91
CA SER A 391 17.96 5.55 -0.49
C SER A 391 19.34 4.97 -0.74
N ALA A 392 19.45 4.02 -1.67
CA ALA A 392 20.74 3.57 -2.20
C ALA A 392 21.31 4.51 -3.28
N THR A 393 20.45 5.35 -3.86
CA THR A 393 20.74 6.26 -4.98
C THR A 393 20.01 7.59 -4.79
N PRO A 394 20.33 8.40 -3.76
CA PRO A 394 19.67 9.68 -3.51
C PRO A 394 19.71 10.59 -4.75
N SER A 395 18.57 11.23 -5.04
CA SER A 395 18.42 12.13 -6.19
C SER A 395 18.96 13.54 -5.88
N ALA A 396 18.82 14.45 -6.83
CA ALA A 396 19.22 15.85 -6.66
C ALA A 396 18.40 16.56 -5.57
N TYR A 397 17.16 16.13 -5.35
CA TYR A 397 16.30 16.73 -4.31
C TYR A 397 16.88 16.46 -2.91
N GLU A 398 17.12 15.19 -2.55
CA GLU A 398 17.63 14.82 -1.23
C GLU A 398 19.00 15.46 -0.98
N LYS A 399 19.87 15.47 -1.99
CA LYS A 399 21.21 16.10 -1.90
C LYS A 399 21.12 17.60 -1.64
N ARG A 400 20.09 18.28 -2.15
CA ARG A 400 19.90 19.73 -1.97
C ARG A 400 19.33 20.09 -0.61
N VAL A 401 18.36 19.31 -0.10
CA VAL A 401 17.62 19.68 1.11
C VAL A 401 18.22 19.13 2.39
N SER A 402 19.04 18.08 2.31
CA SER A 402 19.61 17.44 3.49
C SER A 402 20.72 18.25 4.12
N GLY A 403 20.62 18.49 5.43
CA GLY A 403 21.70 19.08 6.24
C GLY A 403 22.91 18.17 6.37
N GLN A 404 22.72 16.84 6.23
CA GLN A 404 23.80 15.86 6.14
C GLN A 404 23.38 14.64 5.32
N ILE A 405 24.39 13.99 4.71
CA ILE A 405 24.25 12.71 4.01
C ILE A 405 25.15 11.71 4.70
N ILE A 406 24.57 10.63 5.20
CA ILE A 406 25.25 9.60 5.98
C ILE A 406 25.33 8.34 5.12
N GLU A 407 26.55 7.84 4.90
CA GLU A 407 26.78 6.63 4.12
C GLU A 407 26.70 5.38 5.00
N GLN A 408 25.98 4.38 4.51
CA GLN A 408 25.92 3.02 5.05
C GLN A 408 26.20 2.03 3.91
N VAL A 409 27.45 1.88 3.56
CA VAL A 409 27.93 1.10 2.40
C VAL A 409 28.34 -0.32 2.81
N VAL A 410 28.90 -0.46 4.00
CA VAL A 410 29.40 -1.74 4.50
C VAL A 410 28.23 -2.63 4.96
N ARG A 411 28.16 -3.85 4.40
CA ARG A 411 27.22 -4.89 4.82
C ARG A 411 27.82 -5.71 5.96
N PRO A 412 27.10 -5.89 7.08
CA PRO A 412 27.57 -6.74 8.18
C PRO A 412 27.87 -8.20 7.75
N THR A 413 27.19 -8.68 6.73
CA THR A 413 27.37 -10.04 6.17
C THR A 413 28.66 -10.22 5.38
N GLY A 414 29.39 -9.15 5.12
CA GLY A 414 30.60 -9.16 4.30
C GLY A 414 30.35 -9.26 2.79
N LEU A 415 29.09 -9.32 2.35
CA LEU A 415 28.73 -9.44 0.92
C LEU A 415 29.20 -8.21 0.13
N ILE A 416 29.90 -8.51 -0.97
CA ILE A 416 30.51 -7.52 -1.85
C ILE A 416 29.53 -7.23 -3.01
N ASP A 417 29.50 -5.98 -3.48
CA ASP A 417 28.72 -5.63 -4.68
C ASP A 417 29.17 -6.48 -5.89
N PRO A 418 28.25 -6.77 -6.85
CA PRO A 418 28.58 -7.63 -7.99
C PRO A 418 29.74 -7.13 -8.83
N VAL A 419 30.47 -8.04 -9.46
CA VAL A 419 31.40 -7.68 -10.53
C VAL A 419 30.60 -7.22 -11.73
N VAL A 420 30.96 -6.08 -12.32
CA VAL A 420 30.28 -5.51 -13.48
C VAL A 420 31.14 -5.74 -14.73
N GLU A 421 30.60 -6.42 -15.73
CA GLU A 421 31.21 -6.60 -17.04
C GLU A 421 30.42 -5.86 -18.11
N VAL A 422 31.14 -5.21 -19.03
CA VAL A 422 30.55 -4.61 -20.24
C VAL A 422 30.89 -5.50 -21.42
N ARG A 423 29.86 -5.94 -22.16
CA ARG A 423 29.97 -6.81 -23.32
C ARG A 423 29.30 -6.22 -24.56
N PRO A 424 29.74 -6.57 -25.80
CA PRO A 424 29.15 -6.02 -27.03
C PRO A 424 27.67 -6.41 -27.20
N VAL A 425 26.88 -5.51 -27.79
CA VAL A 425 25.43 -5.72 -28.05
C VAL A 425 25.21 -6.77 -29.15
N ARG A 426 26.10 -6.87 -30.13
CA ARG A 426 25.93 -7.71 -31.34
C ARG A 426 25.56 -9.16 -31.07
N ALA A 427 26.04 -9.75 -29.98
CA ALA A 427 25.77 -11.14 -29.61
C ALA A 427 25.09 -11.27 -28.24
N GLN A 428 24.41 -10.23 -27.80
CA GLN A 428 23.87 -10.15 -26.44
C GLN A 428 22.91 -11.29 -26.09
N VAL A 429 22.08 -11.77 -27.05
CA VAL A 429 21.10 -12.83 -26.78
C VAL A 429 21.76 -14.20 -26.66
N ASP A 430 22.71 -14.53 -27.54
CA ASP A 430 23.42 -15.81 -27.52
C ASP A 430 24.37 -15.93 -26.34
N ASP A 431 25.06 -14.83 -26.01
CA ASP A 431 25.94 -14.74 -24.84
C ASP A 431 25.11 -14.85 -23.54
N LEU A 432 23.96 -14.15 -23.47
CA LEU A 432 23.02 -14.25 -22.36
C LEU A 432 22.51 -15.69 -22.17
N LEU A 433 22.13 -16.39 -23.26
CA LEU A 433 21.64 -17.75 -23.17
C LEU A 433 22.73 -18.68 -22.60
N SER A 434 23.99 -18.48 -22.99
CA SER A 434 25.14 -19.23 -22.45
C SER A 434 25.33 -18.99 -20.96
N GLU A 435 25.28 -17.74 -20.51
CA GLU A 435 25.37 -17.36 -19.08
C GLU A 435 24.19 -17.92 -18.27
N ILE A 436 22.95 -17.88 -18.82
CA ILE A 436 21.76 -18.46 -18.19
C ILE A 436 21.96 -19.95 -17.94
N ARG A 437 22.42 -20.71 -18.95
CA ARG A 437 22.66 -22.15 -18.82
C ARG A 437 23.65 -22.47 -17.70
N LEU A 438 24.74 -21.72 -17.62
CA LEU A 438 25.72 -21.86 -16.53
C LEU A 438 25.11 -21.65 -15.13
N ARG A 439 24.26 -20.66 -15.00
CA ARG A 439 23.60 -20.33 -13.71
C ARG A 439 22.51 -21.33 -13.36
N SER A 440 21.66 -21.71 -14.30
CA SER A 440 20.62 -22.72 -14.09
C SER A 440 21.21 -24.09 -13.70
N GLN A 441 22.32 -24.51 -14.30
CA GLN A 441 23.04 -25.74 -13.91
C GLN A 441 23.57 -25.66 -12.46
N ALA A 442 23.93 -24.48 -12.00
CA ALA A 442 24.36 -24.22 -10.61
C ALA A 442 23.21 -24.06 -9.63
N GLY A 443 21.95 -24.14 -10.08
CA GLY A 443 20.76 -23.90 -9.25
C GLY A 443 20.53 -22.43 -8.89
N GLU A 444 21.17 -21.50 -9.60
CA GLU A 444 21.07 -20.06 -9.38
C GLU A 444 20.01 -19.42 -10.29
N ARG A 445 19.61 -18.18 -9.97
CA ARG A 445 18.57 -17.42 -10.68
C ARG A 445 19.16 -16.25 -11.43
N VAL A 446 18.50 -15.86 -12.52
CA VAL A 446 18.93 -14.78 -13.41
C VAL A 446 17.81 -13.76 -13.59
N LEU A 447 18.17 -12.47 -13.53
CA LEU A 447 17.30 -11.36 -13.87
C LEU A 447 17.78 -10.70 -15.17
N VAL A 448 16.86 -10.47 -16.10
CA VAL A 448 17.15 -9.82 -17.38
C VAL A 448 16.29 -8.58 -17.55
N THR A 449 16.91 -7.44 -17.85
CA THR A 449 16.18 -6.21 -18.15
C THR A 449 16.28 -5.80 -19.60
N THR A 450 15.12 -5.48 -20.19
CA THR A 450 14.98 -4.99 -21.56
C THR A 450 14.47 -3.54 -21.56
N LEU A 451 14.39 -2.91 -22.73
CA LEU A 451 13.88 -1.53 -22.87
C LEU A 451 12.39 -1.46 -23.18
N THR A 452 11.84 -2.47 -23.85
CA THR A 452 10.45 -2.47 -24.32
C THR A 452 9.71 -3.76 -23.95
N LYS A 453 8.37 -3.68 -23.88
CA LYS A 453 7.50 -4.85 -23.66
C LYS A 453 7.74 -5.90 -24.75
N ARG A 454 7.71 -5.49 -26.01
CA ARG A 454 7.90 -6.38 -27.15
C ARG A 454 9.23 -7.13 -27.08
N MET A 455 10.34 -6.42 -26.79
CA MET A 455 11.64 -7.08 -26.65
C MET A 455 11.66 -8.10 -25.49
N ALA A 456 10.94 -7.81 -24.39
CA ALA A 456 10.85 -8.76 -23.28
C ALA A 456 10.02 -9.99 -23.65
N GLU A 457 8.94 -9.82 -24.40
CA GLU A 457 8.09 -10.89 -24.92
C GLU A 457 8.86 -11.77 -25.92
N ASP A 458 9.46 -11.15 -26.95
CA ASP A 458 10.26 -11.84 -27.96
C ASP A 458 11.43 -12.62 -27.32
N LEU A 459 12.11 -12.03 -26.34
CA LEU A 459 13.20 -12.69 -25.60
C LEU A 459 12.70 -13.87 -24.76
N THR A 460 11.55 -13.72 -24.11
CA THR A 460 10.96 -14.80 -23.31
C THR A 460 10.58 -15.98 -24.18
N GLU A 461 9.97 -15.73 -25.35
CA GLU A 461 9.65 -16.78 -26.33
C GLU A 461 10.89 -17.48 -26.80
N TYR A 462 11.92 -16.74 -27.25
CA TYR A 462 13.21 -17.29 -27.69
C TYR A 462 13.86 -18.17 -26.60
N LEU A 463 13.90 -17.71 -25.35
CA LEU A 463 14.49 -18.50 -24.26
C LEU A 463 13.69 -19.77 -23.96
N ASN A 464 12.35 -19.72 -24.03
CA ASN A 464 11.48 -20.88 -23.87
C ASN A 464 11.75 -21.93 -24.99
N GLU A 465 11.86 -21.51 -26.27
CA GLU A 465 12.18 -22.38 -27.39
C GLU A 465 13.54 -23.08 -27.22
N HIS A 466 14.47 -22.42 -26.50
CA HIS A 466 15.79 -22.99 -26.19
C HIS A 466 15.84 -23.79 -24.88
N GLY A 467 14.67 -24.11 -24.30
CA GLY A 467 14.51 -24.96 -23.12
C GLY A 467 14.83 -24.30 -21.79
N VAL A 468 14.88 -22.97 -21.73
CA VAL A 468 15.05 -22.21 -20.51
C VAL A 468 13.72 -22.04 -19.81
N LYS A 469 13.65 -22.31 -18.51
CA LYS A 469 12.47 -22.01 -17.67
C LYS A 469 12.44 -20.51 -17.35
N VAL A 470 11.70 -19.76 -18.14
CA VAL A 470 11.63 -18.28 -18.05
C VAL A 470 10.21 -17.77 -17.83
N ARG A 471 10.08 -16.65 -17.13
CA ARG A 471 8.83 -15.90 -16.99
C ARG A 471 9.06 -14.44 -17.37
N TYR A 472 8.08 -13.87 -18.04
CA TYR A 472 7.99 -12.44 -18.30
C TYR A 472 7.26 -11.72 -17.16
N LEU A 473 7.80 -10.58 -16.71
CA LEU A 473 7.22 -9.75 -15.67
C LEU A 473 6.94 -8.36 -16.25
N HIS A 474 5.66 -8.01 -16.47
CA HIS A 474 5.23 -6.73 -17.05
C HIS A 474 4.46 -5.85 -16.05
N SER A 475 4.20 -4.60 -16.47
CA SER A 475 3.54 -3.58 -15.61
C SER A 475 2.09 -3.89 -15.27
N ASP A 476 1.42 -4.67 -16.13
CA ASP A 476 -0.02 -4.90 -16.06
C ASP A 476 -0.38 -6.13 -15.20
N ILE A 477 0.64 -6.82 -14.65
CA ILE A 477 0.48 -7.93 -13.71
C ILE A 477 0.07 -7.37 -12.34
N GLU A 478 -0.99 -7.92 -11.77
CA GLU A 478 -1.47 -7.55 -10.44
C GLU A 478 -0.44 -7.83 -9.35
N THR A 479 -0.52 -7.06 -8.25
CA THR A 479 0.46 -7.13 -7.17
C THR A 479 0.56 -8.53 -6.55
N VAL A 480 -0.55 -9.26 -6.46
CA VAL A 480 -0.59 -10.62 -5.91
C VAL A 480 0.14 -11.60 -6.83
N GLU A 481 -0.23 -11.61 -8.11
CA GLU A 481 0.41 -12.47 -9.12
C GLU A 481 1.92 -12.19 -9.23
N ARG A 482 2.31 -10.91 -9.15
CA ARG A 482 3.73 -10.53 -9.12
C ARG A 482 4.47 -11.15 -7.94
N SER A 483 3.86 -11.16 -6.75
CA SER A 483 4.44 -11.79 -5.56
C SER A 483 4.58 -13.31 -5.73
N GLU A 484 3.61 -13.95 -6.37
CA GLU A 484 3.65 -15.38 -6.70
C GLU A 484 4.77 -15.70 -7.70
N ILE A 485 4.95 -14.90 -8.75
CA ILE A 485 6.03 -15.05 -9.73
C ILE A 485 7.40 -14.97 -9.04
N ILE A 486 7.59 -14.02 -8.12
CA ILE A 486 8.84 -13.85 -7.37
C ILE A 486 9.08 -15.06 -6.45
N ARG A 487 8.05 -15.48 -5.72
CA ARG A 487 8.10 -16.67 -4.88
C ARG A 487 8.47 -17.93 -5.69
N ASP A 488 7.87 -18.09 -6.84
CA ASP A 488 8.09 -19.22 -7.73
C ASP A 488 9.51 -19.24 -8.32
N LEU A 489 10.09 -18.07 -8.65
CA LEU A 489 11.51 -17.94 -8.98
C LEU A 489 12.40 -18.43 -7.84
N ARG A 490 12.13 -17.96 -6.63
CA ARG A 490 12.90 -18.36 -5.43
C ARG A 490 12.80 -19.85 -5.15
N LEU A 491 11.62 -20.44 -5.33
CA LEU A 491 11.40 -21.88 -5.21
C LEU A 491 11.98 -22.72 -6.35
N GLY A 492 12.46 -22.09 -7.42
CA GLY A 492 13.08 -22.76 -8.56
C GLY A 492 12.11 -23.40 -9.55
N LYS A 493 10.85 -22.97 -9.57
CA LYS A 493 9.90 -23.40 -10.61
C LYS A 493 10.33 -22.93 -11.99
N PHE A 494 11.03 -21.79 -12.04
CA PHE A 494 11.72 -21.27 -13.21
C PHE A 494 13.04 -20.60 -12.81
N ASP A 495 13.91 -20.36 -13.78
CA ASP A 495 15.30 -19.95 -13.54
C ASP A 495 15.54 -18.47 -13.88
N VAL A 496 14.69 -17.90 -14.75
CA VAL A 496 14.90 -16.57 -15.32
C VAL A 496 13.62 -15.73 -15.22
N ILE A 497 13.76 -14.48 -14.81
CA ILE A 497 12.75 -13.44 -15.02
C ILE A 497 13.28 -12.44 -16.04
N VAL A 498 12.45 -12.15 -17.06
CA VAL A 498 12.66 -11.06 -18.01
C VAL A 498 11.68 -9.94 -17.71
N GLY A 499 12.13 -8.70 -17.62
CA GLY A 499 11.26 -7.56 -17.38
C GLY A 499 11.86 -6.23 -17.82
N ILE A 500 11.04 -5.17 -17.87
CA ILE A 500 11.50 -3.84 -18.28
C ILE A 500 12.05 -3.06 -17.10
N ASN A 501 11.17 -2.69 -16.19
CA ASN A 501 11.44 -1.78 -15.07
C ASN A 501 11.03 -2.34 -13.71
N LEU A 502 10.44 -3.53 -13.72
CA LEU A 502 9.76 -4.10 -12.56
C LEU A 502 10.71 -4.70 -11.52
N LEU A 503 12.01 -4.67 -11.83
CA LEU A 503 13.06 -5.24 -11.00
C LEU A 503 13.69 -4.22 -10.04
N ARG A 504 13.14 -3.00 -9.96
CA ARG A 504 13.78 -1.90 -9.24
C ARG A 504 13.70 -2.03 -7.73
N GLU A 505 12.54 -2.35 -7.15
CA GLU A 505 12.32 -2.13 -5.71
C GLU A 505 11.46 -3.21 -5.07
N GLY A 506 11.67 -3.42 -3.75
CA GLY A 506 10.90 -4.36 -2.94
C GLY A 506 11.15 -5.85 -3.22
N LEU A 507 12.18 -6.20 -4.02
CA LEU A 507 12.48 -7.58 -4.35
C LEU A 507 13.72 -8.06 -3.60
N ASP A 508 13.51 -9.00 -2.68
CA ASP A 508 14.56 -9.69 -1.94
C ASP A 508 14.75 -11.11 -2.46
N MET A 509 15.73 -11.28 -3.36
CA MET A 509 16.00 -12.55 -4.04
C MET A 509 17.48 -12.95 -3.88
N PRO A 510 17.87 -13.52 -2.75
CA PRO A 510 19.27 -13.91 -2.52
C PRO A 510 19.76 -15.02 -3.47
N GLU A 511 18.86 -15.71 -4.14
CA GLU A 511 19.15 -16.77 -5.10
C GLU A 511 19.66 -16.22 -6.45
N VAL A 512 19.47 -14.91 -6.71
CA VAL A 512 19.90 -14.25 -7.96
C VAL A 512 21.41 -14.02 -7.93
N SER A 513 22.11 -14.69 -8.83
CA SER A 513 23.56 -14.54 -9.00
C SER A 513 23.95 -13.75 -10.26
N LEU A 514 23.05 -13.62 -11.24
CA LEU A 514 23.30 -12.85 -12.46
C LEU A 514 22.20 -11.84 -12.72
N VAL A 515 22.61 -10.62 -13.01
CA VAL A 515 21.77 -9.58 -13.59
C VAL A 515 22.31 -9.20 -14.96
N ALA A 516 21.48 -9.30 -15.99
CA ALA A 516 21.82 -8.91 -17.35
C ALA A 516 21.00 -7.70 -17.79
N ILE A 517 21.68 -6.68 -18.29
CA ILE A 517 21.05 -5.44 -18.77
C ILE A 517 21.31 -5.32 -20.25
N LEU A 518 20.28 -5.58 -21.06
CA LEU A 518 20.37 -5.47 -22.52
C LEU A 518 20.29 -4.00 -22.95
N ASP A 519 20.98 -3.68 -24.06
CA ASP A 519 21.03 -2.31 -24.61
C ASP A 519 21.29 -1.25 -23.52
N ALA A 520 22.32 -1.48 -22.71
CA ALA A 520 22.65 -0.62 -21.58
C ALA A 520 23.13 0.78 -22.00
N ASP A 521 23.61 0.94 -23.24
CA ASP A 521 24.06 2.21 -23.82
C ASP A 521 22.94 3.10 -24.41
N LYS A 522 21.70 2.61 -24.41
CA LYS A 522 20.55 3.43 -24.83
C LYS A 522 20.13 4.35 -23.68
N GLU A 523 20.73 5.54 -23.65
CA GLU A 523 20.46 6.51 -22.58
C GLU A 523 18.98 6.84 -22.44
N GLY A 524 18.52 6.97 -21.20
CA GLY A 524 17.14 7.26 -20.82
C GLY A 524 16.90 6.94 -19.36
N PHE A 525 15.67 7.14 -18.92
CA PHE A 525 15.27 6.94 -17.52
C PHE A 525 15.62 5.53 -17.00
N LEU A 526 15.45 4.49 -17.84
CA LEU A 526 15.73 3.08 -17.51
C LEU A 526 17.21 2.73 -17.46
N ARG A 527 18.06 3.56 -18.01
CA ARG A 527 19.53 3.38 -18.12
C ARG A 527 20.30 4.53 -17.48
N SER A 528 19.63 5.33 -16.62
CA SER A 528 20.28 6.32 -15.79
C SER A 528 21.23 5.65 -14.79
N GLU A 529 22.23 6.38 -14.31
CA GLU A 529 23.18 5.93 -13.27
C GLU A 529 22.46 5.25 -12.09
N GLY A 530 21.46 5.90 -11.49
CA GLY A 530 20.71 5.35 -10.37
C GLY A 530 19.98 4.05 -10.72
N SER A 531 19.37 3.98 -11.93
CA SER A 531 18.70 2.78 -12.42
C SER A 531 19.67 1.60 -12.61
N LEU A 532 20.84 1.86 -13.17
CA LEU A 532 21.88 0.86 -13.35
C LEU A 532 22.39 0.33 -12.02
N ILE A 533 22.74 1.22 -11.06
CA ILE A 533 23.22 0.86 -9.72
C ILE A 533 22.19 -0.03 -9.01
N GLN A 534 20.93 0.34 -9.06
CA GLN A 534 19.86 -0.44 -8.40
C GLN A 534 19.66 -1.82 -9.01
N THR A 535 19.70 -1.90 -10.34
CA THR A 535 19.56 -3.16 -11.07
C THR A 535 20.75 -4.07 -10.80
N ILE A 536 21.98 -3.55 -10.89
CA ILE A 536 23.22 -4.24 -10.50
C ILE A 536 23.12 -4.76 -9.08
N GLY A 537 22.65 -3.94 -8.14
CA GLY A 537 22.53 -4.28 -6.73
C GLY A 537 21.58 -5.47 -6.43
N ARG A 538 20.75 -5.94 -7.39
CA ARG A 538 19.92 -7.14 -7.19
C ARG A 538 20.74 -8.42 -7.05
N ALA A 539 21.92 -8.49 -7.64
CA ALA A 539 22.85 -9.62 -7.45
C ALA A 539 23.78 -9.47 -6.24
N ALA A 540 23.69 -8.36 -5.47
CA ALA A 540 24.58 -8.08 -4.34
C ALA A 540 24.34 -8.96 -3.09
N ARG A 541 23.31 -9.79 -3.08
CA ARG A 541 23.00 -10.72 -1.98
C ARG A 541 23.54 -12.13 -2.18
N ASN A 542 24.17 -12.37 -3.34
CA ASN A 542 24.80 -13.64 -3.68
C ASN A 542 26.31 -13.46 -3.71
N VAL A 543 27.04 -14.38 -3.09
CA VAL A 543 28.53 -14.36 -3.09
C VAL A 543 29.10 -14.41 -4.51
N ARG A 544 28.41 -15.08 -5.44
CA ARG A 544 28.77 -15.19 -6.87
C ARG A 544 28.09 -14.11 -7.73
N GLY A 545 27.64 -13.02 -7.12
CA GLY A 545 26.92 -11.94 -7.78
C GLY A 545 27.71 -11.33 -8.93
N LYS A 546 27.10 -11.26 -10.13
CA LYS A 546 27.64 -10.69 -11.34
C LYS A 546 26.60 -9.85 -12.06
N ALA A 547 27.02 -8.75 -12.68
CA ALA A 547 26.17 -7.96 -13.57
C ALA A 547 26.84 -7.87 -14.94
N ILE A 548 26.08 -8.06 -16.01
CA ILE A 548 26.52 -7.90 -17.40
C ILE A 548 25.73 -6.75 -18.02
N LEU A 549 26.44 -5.74 -18.49
CA LEU A 549 25.89 -4.62 -19.25
C LEU A 549 26.23 -4.84 -20.72
N TYR A 550 25.22 -5.10 -21.55
CA TYR A 550 25.45 -5.20 -23.00
C TYR A 550 25.39 -3.78 -23.59
N ALA A 551 26.54 -3.31 -24.04
CA ALA A 551 26.72 -1.95 -24.54
C ALA A 551 27.87 -1.91 -25.56
N ASP A 552 27.67 -1.25 -26.70
CA ASP A 552 28.73 -1.00 -27.68
C ASP A 552 29.53 0.25 -27.33
N THR A 553 28.88 1.20 -26.64
CA THR A 553 29.51 2.43 -26.15
C THR A 553 29.34 2.58 -24.63
N ARG A 554 30.41 3.00 -23.93
CA ARG A 554 30.31 3.34 -22.53
C ARG A 554 29.77 4.75 -22.38
N THR A 555 28.49 4.87 -22.00
CA THR A 555 27.88 6.17 -21.74
C THR A 555 28.33 6.73 -20.38
N GLY A 556 28.14 8.03 -20.16
CA GLY A 556 28.45 8.63 -18.87
C GLY A 556 27.70 8.02 -17.69
N SER A 557 26.46 7.52 -17.93
CA SER A 557 25.68 6.80 -16.91
C SER A 557 26.28 5.44 -16.56
N ILE A 558 26.78 4.70 -17.56
CA ILE A 558 27.48 3.42 -17.36
C ILE A 558 28.78 3.65 -16.59
N GLU A 559 29.59 4.62 -17.00
CA GLU A 559 30.89 4.90 -16.34
C GLU A 559 30.70 5.27 -14.86
N ARG A 560 29.73 6.15 -14.55
CA ARG A 560 29.47 6.53 -13.15
C ARG A 560 28.92 5.35 -12.34
N ALA A 561 28.02 4.53 -12.93
CA ALA A 561 27.50 3.36 -12.24
C ALA A 561 28.57 2.32 -11.92
N ILE A 562 29.50 2.07 -12.84
CA ILE A 562 30.64 1.17 -12.63
C ILE A 562 31.56 1.75 -11.57
N ALA A 563 31.98 3.01 -11.70
CA ALA A 563 32.86 3.67 -10.74
C ALA A 563 32.30 3.62 -9.30
N GLU A 564 31.00 3.91 -9.13
CA GLU A 564 30.35 3.85 -7.81
C GLU A 564 30.27 2.41 -7.29
N THR A 565 29.96 1.44 -8.15
CA THR A 565 29.92 0.03 -7.75
C THR A 565 31.32 -0.46 -7.32
N ASP A 566 32.38 -0.09 -8.05
CA ASP A 566 33.76 -0.43 -7.71
C ASP A 566 34.24 0.25 -6.43
N ARG A 567 33.84 1.50 -6.19
CA ARG A 567 34.10 2.22 -4.92
C ARG A 567 33.49 1.44 -3.74
N ARG A 568 32.24 1.03 -3.86
CA ARG A 568 31.51 0.27 -2.82
C ARG A 568 32.17 -1.10 -2.58
N ARG A 569 32.55 -1.78 -3.66
CA ARG A 569 33.28 -3.06 -3.60
C ARG A 569 34.60 -2.92 -2.82
N SER A 570 35.42 -1.91 -3.18
CA SER A 570 36.69 -1.68 -2.53
C SER A 570 36.54 -1.41 -1.04
N LYS A 571 35.58 -0.55 -0.64
CA LYS A 571 35.28 -0.26 0.76
C LYS A 571 34.84 -1.52 1.53
N GLN A 572 34.01 -2.36 0.92
CA GLN A 572 33.58 -3.61 1.54
C GLN A 572 34.71 -4.64 1.68
N ILE A 573 35.57 -4.77 0.66
CA ILE A 573 36.72 -5.68 0.69
C ILE A 573 37.69 -5.25 1.80
N GLU A 574 38.02 -3.97 1.86
CA GLU A 574 38.92 -3.42 2.89
C GLU A 574 38.35 -3.73 4.30
N PHE A 575 37.06 -3.47 4.51
CA PHE A 575 36.41 -3.76 5.79
C PHE A 575 36.47 -5.26 6.12
N ASN A 576 36.18 -6.13 5.15
CA ASN A 576 36.23 -7.58 5.35
C ASN A 576 37.63 -8.05 5.76
N VAL A 577 38.68 -7.53 5.11
CA VAL A 577 40.06 -7.86 5.42
C VAL A 577 40.45 -7.41 6.84
N GLN A 578 40.10 -6.15 7.19
CA GLN A 578 40.40 -5.58 8.51
C GLN A 578 39.72 -6.35 9.65
N HIS A 579 38.50 -6.88 9.43
CA HIS A 579 37.73 -7.56 10.46
C HIS A 579 37.71 -9.09 10.33
N GLY A 580 38.44 -9.66 9.38
CA GLY A 580 38.51 -11.10 9.16
C GLY A 580 37.17 -11.73 8.74
N ILE A 581 36.32 -10.97 8.03
CA ILE A 581 34.96 -11.40 7.65
C ILE A 581 35.03 -12.15 6.32
N THR A 582 34.51 -13.39 6.32
CA THR A 582 34.30 -14.16 5.10
C THR A 582 32.86 -13.94 4.57
N PRO A 583 32.67 -13.41 3.35
CA PRO A 583 31.34 -13.21 2.79
C PRO A 583 30.49 -14.50 2.75
N ARG A 584 29.24 -14.41 3.13
CA ARG A 584 28.28 -15.53 3.07
C ARG A 584 26.99 -15.07 2.43
N SER A 585 26.46 -15.89 1.48
CA SER A 585 25.13 -15.63 0.90
C SER A 585 24.05 -15.64 1.99
N ILE A 586 23.10 -14.74 1.86
CA ILE A 586 21.95 -14.67 2.76
C ILE A 586 21.03 -15.85 2.42
N VAL A 587 20.61 -16.58 3.46
CA VAL A 587 19.54 -17.59 3.36
C VAL A 587 18.33 -16.99 4.04
N LYS A 588 17.26 -16.72 3.29
CA LYS A 588 16.01 -16.16 3.83
C LYS A 588 14.87 -17.13 3.52
N ALA A 589 14.07 -17.44 4.52
CA ALA A 589 12.86 -18.25 4.31
C ALA A 589 11.99 -17.66 3.21
N VAL A 590 11.40 -18.51 2.38
CA VAL A 590 10.45 -18.08 1.34
C VAL A 590 9.09 -17.97 2.01
N GLY A 591 8.82 -16.81 2.63
CA GLY A 591 7.51 -16.46 3.19
C GLY A 591 6.66 -15.70 2.18
N ASP A 592 5.35 -15.70 2.38
CA ASP A 592 4.45 -14.82 1.64
C ASP A 592 4.61 -13.39 2.19
N VAL A 593 5.09 -12.47 1.37
CA VAL A 593 5.31 -11.05 1.75
C VAL A 593 3.99 -10.37 2.16
N MET A 594 2.86 -10.91 1.70
CA MET A 594 1.53 -10.40 1.98
C MET A 594 0.82 -11.12 3.14
N GLU A 595 1.45 -12.15 3.74
CA GLU A 595 0.82 -12.96 4.79
C GLU A 595 0.47 -12.13 6.05
N GLY A 596 1.27 -11.13 6.35
CA GLY A 596 1.01 -10.17 7.43
C GLY A 596 -0.11 -9.15 7.15
N ALA A 597 -0.53 -9.02 5.88
CA ALA A 597 -1.62 -8.12 5.44
C ALA A 597 -2.89 -8.89 5.00
N ARG A 598 -2.88 -10.22 5.08
CA ARG A 598 -4.05 -11.08 4.81
C ARG A 598 -4.74 -11.44 6.13
N SER A 599 -6.08 -11.42 6.11
CA SER A 599 -6.85 -11.94 7.25
C SER A 599 -6.58 -13.43 7.47
N VAL A 600 -6.53 -13.86 8.72
CA VAL A 600 -6.32 -15.28 9.13
C VAL A 600 -7.35 -16.23 8.49
N ASN A 601 -8.48 -15.71 8.00
CA ASN A 601 -9.52 -16.50 7.33
C ASN A 601 -9.18 -16.90 5.89
N GLU A 602 -8.26 -16.20 5.20
CA GLU A 602 -7.87 -16.59 3.83
C GLU A 602 -6.82 -17.71 3.80
N SER A 603 -5.99 -17.84 4.85
CA SER A 603 -4.97 -18.89 4.94
C SER A 603 -5.55 -20.29 5.15
N HIS A 604 -6.72 -20.41 5.77
CA HIS A 604 -7.42 -21.69 5.93
C HIS A 604 -8.28 -22.09 4.72
N ALA A 605 -8.60 -21.16 3.82
CA ALA A 605 -9.44 -21.46 2.65
C ALA A 605 -8.64 -22.08 1.47
N LYS A 606 -7.32 -21.99 1.45
CA LYS A 606 -6.50 -22.51 0.34
C LYS A 606 -6.03 -23.96 0.51
N ASP A 607 -6.05 -24.53 1.71
CA ASP A 607 -5.63 -25.93 1.96
C ASP A 607 -6.78 -26.94 2.18
N ALA A 608 -8.01 -26.45 2.35
CA ALA A 608 -9.18 -27.30 2.32
C ALA A 608 -9.72 -27.29 0.89
N GLY A 609 -9.49 -28.33 0.13
CA GLY A 609 -10.24 -28.57 -1.11
C GLY A 609 -11.71 -28.36 -0.80
N VAL A 610 -12.33 -27.33 -1.39
CA VAL A 610 -13.73 -26.93 -1.10
C VAL A 610 -14.60 -28.16 -1.35
N ASN A 611 -15.08 -28.76 -0.27
CA ASN A 611 -16.00 -29.87 -0.40
C ASN A 611 -17.37 -29.27 -0.71
N TYR A 612 -17.68 -29.10 -1.99
CA TYR A 612 -18.90 -28.48 -2.50
C TYR A 612 -20.20 -29.17 -2.02
N ALA A 613 -20.09 -30.38 -1.47
CA ALA A 613 -21.22 -31.10 -0.89
C ALA A 613 -21.74 -30.52 0.45
N LEU A 614 -20.99 -29.59 1.06
CA LEU A 614 -21.32 -28.96 2.34
C LEU A 614 -21.85 -27.52 2.22
N LEU A 615 -21.96 -26.97 1.02
CA LEU A 615 -22.46 -25.61 0.82
C LEU A 615 -23.98 -25.53 0.97
N PRO A 616 -24.55 -24.60 1.75
CA PRO A 616 -25.98 -24.34 1.78
C PRO A 616 -26.51 -24.00 0.38
N PRO A 617 -27.70 -24.44 0.01
CA PRO A 617 -28.28 -24.27 -1.35
C PRO A 617 -28.27 -22.81 -1.84
N GLU A 618 -28.52 -21.85 -0.96
CA GLU A 618 -28.53 -20.42 -1.28
C GLU A 618 -27.13 -19.88 -1.64
N GLN A 619 -26.09 -20.36 -0.98
CA GLN A 619 -24.72 -19.98 -1.27
C GLN A 619 -24.22 -20.62 -2.56
N ALA A 620 -24.61 -21.87 -2.83
CA ALA A 620 -24.31 -22.55 -4.08
C ALA A 620 -24.95 -21.80 -5.29
N VAL A 621 -26.18 -21.33 -5.17
CA VAL A 621 -26.83 -20.53 -6.21
C VAL A 621 -26.15 -19.19 -6.46
N LYS A 622 -25.74 -18.48 -5.39
CA LYS A 622 -24.98 -17.22 -5.54
C LYS A 622 -23.61 -17.45 -6.21
N ARG A 623 -22.92 -18.52 -5.82
CA ARG A 623 -21.62 -18.88 -6.40
C ARG A 623 -21.76 -19.27 -7.88
N ILE A 624 -22.75 -20.06 -8.24
CA ILE A 624 -23.04 -20.42 -9.63
C ILE A 624 -23.27 -19.17 -10.49
N LYS A 625 -24.11 -18.22 -10.05
CA LYS A 625 -24.35 -16.98 -10.78
C LYS A 625 -23.09 -16.15 -11.00
N LYS A 626 -22.19 -16.10 -9.98
CA LYS A 626 -20.91 -15.40 -10.11
C LYS A 626 -20.00 -16.07 -11.14
N LEU A 627 -19.87 -17.39 -11.08
CA LEU A 627 -19.06 -18.16 -12.03
C LEU A 627 -19.63 -18.11 -13.46
N GLU A 628 -20.95 -18.08 -13.63
CA GLU A 628 -21.59 -17.90 -14.94
C GLU A 628 -21.28 -16.54 -15.55
N ALA A 629 -21.30 -15.46 -14.74
CA ALA A 629 -20.94 -14.12 -15.22
C ALA A 629 -19.47 -14.05 -15.63
N GLU A 630 -18.58 -14.69 -14.88
CA GLU A 630 -17.15 -14.75 -15.15
C GLU A 630 -16.86 -15.61 -16.40
N MET A 631 -17.49 -16.76 -16.53
CA MET A 631 -17.41 -17.60 -17.72
C MET A 631 -17.86 -16.86 -18.99
N MET A 632 -18.96 -16.10 -18.92
CA MET A 632 -19.43 -15.29 -20.04
C MET A 632 -18.45 -14.15 -20.40
N LYS A 633 -17.80 -13.56 -19.40
CA LYS A 633 -16.78 -12.54 -19.62
C LYS A 633 -15.56 -13.13 -20.35
N LEU A 634 -15.07 -14.29 -19.91
CA LEU A 634 -13.96 -15.00 -20.54
C LEU A 634 -14.30 -15.46 -21.96
N ALA A 635 -15.52 -15.94 -22.17
CA ALA A 635 -15.98 -16.32 -23.51
C ALA A 635 -16.05 -15.13 -24.49
N ARG A 636 -16.45 -13.93 -24.00
CA ARG A 636 -16.42 -12.68 -24.80
C ARG A 636 -15.01 -12.22 -25.13
N ASN A 637 -14.06 -12.50 -24.24
CA ASN A 637 -12.65 -12.19 -24.44
C ASN A 637 -11.90 -13.27 -25.28
N LEU A 638 -12.62 -14.27 -25.82
CA LEU A 638 -12.08 -15.38 -26.59
C LEU A 638 -11.16 -16.33 -25.80
N GLU A 639 -11.23 -16.29 -24.47
CA GLU A 639 -10.45 -17.14 -23.56
C GLU A 639 -11.20 -18.46 -23.30
N PHE A 640 -11.40 -19.25 -24.35
CA PHE A 640 -12.28 -20.42 -24.33
C PHE A 640 -11.82 -21.55 -23.40
N GLU A 641 -10.53 -21.73 -23.17
CA GLU A 641 -10.04 -22.76 -22.24
C GLU A 641 -10.39 -22.43 -20.77
N GLN A 642 -10.27 -21.18 -20.39
CA GLN A 642 -10.61 -20.73 -19.04
C GLN A 642 -12.14 -20.74 -18.85
N ALA A 643 -12.89 -20.30 -19.85
CA ALA A 643 -14.34 -20.40 -19.85
C ALA A 643 -14.84 -21.86 -19.74
N ALA A 644 -14.16 -22.82 -20.40
CA ALA A 644 -14.48 -24.25 -20.28
C ALA A 644 -14.23 -24.78 -18.86
N ARG A 645 -13.13 -24.40 -18.21
CA ARG A 645 -12.85 -24.76 -16.80
C ARG A 645 -13.92 -24.28 -15.85
N LEU A 646 -14.37 -23.01 -15.99
CA LEU A 646 -15.45 -22.46 -15.17
C LEU A 646 -16.78 -23.15 -15.46
N ARG A 647 -17.08 -23.50 -16.69
CA ARG A 647 -18.25 -24.31 -17.04
C ARG A 647 -18.26 -25.65 -16.29
N ASP A 648 -17.12 -26.33 -16.26
CA ASP A 648 -16.99 -27.63 -15.61
C ASP A 648 -17.09 -27.50 -14.07
N GLU A 649 -16.60 -26.40 -13.50
CA GLU A 649 -16.78 -26.04 -12.08
C GLU A 649 -18.26 -25.76 -11.75
N ILE A 650 -18.96 -25.01 -12.58
CA ILE A 650 -20.40 -24.73 -12.46
C ILE A 650 -21.19 -26.04 -12.50
N GLN A 651 -20.82 -26.96 -13.38
CA GLN A 651 -21.49 -28.26 -13.49
C GLN A 651 -21.31 -29.11 -12.23
N LYS A 652 -20.11 -29.15 -11.65
CA LYS A 652 -19.82 -29.81 -10.36
C LYS A 652 -20.62 -29.21 -9.22
N LEU A 653 -20.70 -27.88 -9.14
CA LEU A 653 -21.49 -27.16 -8.13
C LEU A 653 -22.98 -27.45 -8.26
N ARG A 654 -23.52 -27.49 -9.49
CA ARG A 654 -24.94 -27.88 -9.74
C ARG A 654 -25.23 -29.31 -9.31
N GLN A 655 -24.32 -30.25 -9.64
CA GLN A 655 -24.49 -31.66 -9.23
C GLN A 655 -24.42 -31.81 -7.69
N ALA A 656 -23.50 -31.14 -7.03
CA ALA A 656 -23.40 -31.15 -5.57
C ALA A 656 -24.62 -30.50 -4.88
N ALA A 657 -25.17 -29.41 -5.44
CA ALA A 657 -26.36 -28.73 -4.91
C ALA A 657 -27.63 -29.53 -5.09
N LEU A 658 -27.68 -30.42 -6.09
CA LEU A 658 -28.85 -31.32 -6.37
C LEU A 658 -28.74 -32.67 -5.66
N GLY A 659 -27.66 -32.93 -4.87
CA GLY A 659 -27.51 -34.18 -4.12
C GLY A 659 -27.30 -35.43 -4.99
N MET A 660 -26.84 -35.26 -6.25
CA MET A 660 -26.59 -36.39 -7.15
C MET A 660 -25.19 -36.98 -6.97
N PRO A 661 -25.01 -38.30 -6.84
CA PRO A 661 -23.68 -38.93 -6.74
C PRO A 661 -22.89 -38.77 -8.06
N SER A 662 -21.58 -38.60 -7.95
CA SER A 662 -20.65 -38.30 -9.05
C SER A 662 -20.33 -39.48 -10.00
N ALA A 663 -21.21 -40.48 -10.10
CA ALA A 663 -21.01 -41.68 -10.91
C ALA A 663 -22.02 -41.71 -12.05
N LEU A 664 -21.83 -40.90 -13.11
CA LEU A 664 -22.32 -41.07 -14.47
C LEU A 664 -21.72 -39.93 -15.34
N ALA A 665 -20.44 -40.06 -15.66
CA ALA A 665 -19.84 -39.35 -16.78
C ALA A 665 -18.94 -40.34 -17.52
N GLY A 666 -19.48 -40.90 -18.57
CA GLY A 666 -18.78 -41.48 -19.65
C GLY A 666 -18.50 -40.43 -20.70
#